data_ae678f301479664203eec05db274fd83
#
_entry.id   ae678f301479664203eec05db274fd83
#
_cell.length_a   1.000
_cell.length_b   1.000
_cell.length_c   1.000
_cell.angle_alpha   90.00
_cell.angle_beta   90.00
_cell.angle_gamma   90.00
#
_symmetry.space_group_name_H-M   'P 1'
#
loop_
_entity.id
_entity.type
_entity.pdbx_description
1 polymer ?
#
loop_
_entity_poly.entity_id
_entity_poly.type
_entity_poly.pdbx_seq_one_letter_code
_entity_poly.pdbx_strand_id
1 'polypeptide(L)'
;MIIAATILLILLPMAVCGKDHTTTIRQQMEWLHRIQKVNFTYDASLPVGNTYQGPSLKGMTLTKALSTLFKDSGISYSVNGKYIILKAARQEKAVPHSLPQPRKATPAPSRRHTLSGYVRDTSGETLINATVWDETTGTGTTTNAYGFYSLTLPEGEHHIKYSYLGFADKHVKDRLEKDLRQDIALTEDNRLPEVVVEGDLNSPLLNTQTGKRSISQADIKTGYALLSSPDVVKTLQRTSGVAEGVELTSGLYVHGGNNDENLFLLDGTPLYQINHTLGLFSSFNADIVKNVDFYKSGFPARYGGRLSSVIDVRTTDGDMQHYHGSVRLGLLDGGLQFEGPIQKGKTSFNIALRRSWLDLITRPVFSYINHHAGEDDDKVNIAYFFHDFNAKVTHLFSDRSRLSLSTYWGQDRLSTRDEYDYSYGAMSYYTYDGRRIDDSNHGTEKDLTKNHFNWGNFNAALDWTYILSPKFFANITGVYTYSLSKLRSLEDDRVTDTNGKESSRQFTEHGYHSTINDVGYRMAFDYRPTPRHHIRFGHDFTLHHFRPQSNDQIDIFSNDGEGDTTKVSSKSHLAATELNVYAEDEMTLSNHWSLNAGMNMALFHVQGKTFMNLDPRAAVKYQPNRYLSFKASYTTMTQFVHKISNAYIDLPSDYWVPTTARLHPMHSHQWAAGVYLQPNRHWLLSMEGYYKWSSHLLQYTNWQGLEPPANNWDTKVMEGHGRFYGLEFDAHYATHRLQLDASYTLSWNKRKFEDYYPEWYYDKFDNRHKFNASVRYHFGKGTSLYAAWLYHSGNRLTLPTQYVNYPDLGNGGENDFLFDRPNNVSAPAYHRLDIGVDIHHRTKHGHERIWNWSIYNAYCHLNTMWVDVNYNDYTSSFKAKAKGYIPIIPSFSYTYKF
;
A
#
# COMPACT_ATOMS: atom_id res chain seq x y z
N MET A 1 18.39 -16.09 -28.31
CA MET A 1 18.32 -17.43 -28.94
C MET A 1 19.68 -18.08 -29.16
N ILE A 2 20.70 -17.77 -28.37
CA ILE A 2 22.07 -18.36 -28.50
C ILE A 2 22.55 -18.99 -27.16
N ILE A 3 21.84 -18.84 -26.05
CA ILE A 3 22.21 -19.44 -24.75
C ILE A 3 21.45 -20.74 -24.43
N ALA A 4 20.45 -21.11 -25.23
CA ALA A 4 19.70 -22.37 -25.06
C ALA A 4 20.26 -23.57 -25.83
N ALA A 5 21.33 -23.38 -26.65
CA ALA A 5 21.91 -24.44 -27.47
C ALA A 5 23.15 -25.08 -26.86
N THR A 6 23.67 -24.59 -25.74
CA THR A 6 24.94 -25.09 -25.16
C THR A 6 24.77 -26.07 -23.99
N ILE A 7 23.53 -26.29 -23.53
CA ILE A 7 23.24 -27.22 -22.40
C ILE A 7 22.73 -28.60 -22.86
N LEU A 8 22.50 -28.81 -24.17
CA LEU A 8 21.95 -30.08 -24.68
C LEU A 8 22.99 -31.05 -25.30
N LEU A 9 24.30 -30.81 -25.12
CA LEU A 9 25.34 -31.62 -25.76
C LEU A 9 26.26 -32.41 -24.79
N ILE A 10 25.87 -32.60 -23.53
CA ILE A 10 26.67 -33.35 -22.54
C ILE A 10 25.90 -34.55 -21.92
N LEU A 11 24.96 -35.14 -22.61
CA LEU A 11 24.33 -36.41 -22.16
C LEU A 11 24.16 -37.39 -23.30
N LEU A 12 25.27 -37.97 -23.72
CA LEU A 12 25.25 -39.26 -24.41
C LEU A 12 26.24 -40.20 -23.73
N PRO A 13 25.84 -41.32 -23.17
CA PRO A 13 26.75 -42.31 -22.63
C PRO A 13 27.28 -43.18 -23.76
N MET A 14 28.56 -43.13 -24.04
CA MET A 14 29.23 -44.18 -24.80
C MET A 14 29.40 -45.38 -23.90
N ALA A 15 28.68 -46.43 -24.22
CA ALA A 15 28.96 -47.78 -23.74
C ALA A 15 30.24 -48.33 -24.44
N VAL A 16 31.30 -48.49 -23.66
CA VAL A 16 32.46 -49.27 -24.09
C VAL A 16 32.53 -50.53 -23.25
N CYS A 17 32.28 -51.62 -23.92
CA CYS A 17 32.53 -52.99 -23.42
C CYS A 17 34.06 -53.21 -23.22
N GLY A 18 34.48 -53.60 -22.00
CA GLY A 18 35.91 -53.82 -21.70
C GLY A 18 36.07 -54.92 -20.68
N LYS A 19 36.73 -55.95 -21.09
CA LYS A 19 37.19 -57.22 -20.52
C LYS A 19 37.36 -57.27 -18.99
N ASP A 20 36.93 -58.39 -18.44
CA ASP A 20 37.12 -58.87 -17.05
C ASP A 20 38.61 -58.88 -16.65
N HIS A 21 38.95 -57.99 -15.71
CA HIS A 21 40.09 -58.16 -14.84
C HIS A 21 39.55 -58.27 -13.43
N THR A 22 39.72 -59.45 -12.79
CA THR A 22 39.42 -59.65 -11.36
C THR A 22 40.30 -58.72 -10.52
N THR A 23 39.74 -57.66 -10.00
CA THR A 23 40.42 -56.67 -9.10
C THR A 23 40.06 -56.96 -7.64
N THR A 24 41.00 -56.69 -6.73
CA THR A 24 40.72 -56.81 -5.28
C THR A 24 40.07 -55.54 -4.73
N ILE A 25 39.40 -55.62 -3.58
CA ILE A 25 38.86 -54.50 -2.89
C ILE A 25 39.94 -53.44 -2.62
N ARG A 26 41.17 -53.84 -2.28
CA ARG A 26 42.35 -52.99 -2.11
C ARG A 26 42.65 -52.18 -3.37
N GLN A 27 42.65 -52.83 -4.52
CA GLN A 27 42.94 -52.17 -5.82
C GLN A 27 41.84 -51.16 -6.18
N GLN A 28 40.60 -51.44 -5.82
CA GLN A 28 39.52 -50.49 -6.00
C GLN A 28 39.60 -49.31 -5.01
N MET A 29 40.06 -49.55 -3.78
CA MET A 29 40.34 -48.46 -2.80
C MET A 29 41.48 -47.57 -3.26
N GLU A 30 42.56 -48.14 -3.82
CA GLU A 30 43.70 -47.38 -4.41
C GLU A 30 43.24 -46.56 -5.61
N TRP A 31 42.36 -47.12 -6.43
CA TRP A 31 41.76 -46.38 -7.57
C TRP A 31 40.90 -45.23 -7.05
N LEU A 32 40.05 -45.40 -6.04
CA LEU A 32 39.26 -44.35 -5.42
C LEU A 32 40.16 -43.29 -4.77
N HIS A 33 41.24 -43.69 -4.11
CA HIS A 33 42.24 -42.77 -3.57
C HIS A 33 42.80 -41.84 -4.66
N ARG A 34 43.16 -42.35 -5.81
CA ARG A 34 43.74 -41.57 -6.91
C ARG A 34 42.73 -40.66 -7.59
N ILE A 35 41.52 -41.14 -7.83
CA ILE A 35 40.49 -40.37 -8.58
C ILE A 35 39.71 -39.42 -7.69
N GLN A 36 39.33 -39.85 -6.50
CA GLN A 36 38.47 -39.07 -5.60
C GLN A 36 39.28 -38.33 -4.51
N LYS A 37 40.61 -38.50 -4.46
CA LYS A 37 41.53 -37.88 -3.50
C LYS A 37 41.13 -38.14 -2.04
N VAL A 38 40.69 -39.34 -1.72
CA VAL A 38 40.27 -39.77 -0.38
C VAL A 38 41.29 -40.72 0.21
N ASN A 39 41.48 -40.70 1.53
CA ASN A 39 42.42 -41.55 2.23
C ASN A 39 41.71 -42.63 3.03
N PHE A 40 42.13 -43.90 2.90
CA PHE A 40 41.53 -44.96 3.66
C PHE A 40 42.42 -45.29 4.87
N THR A 41 41.79 -45.37 6.02
CA THR A 41 42.41 -45.78 7.30
C THR A 41 41.73 -47.04 7.78
N TYR A 42 42.49 -48.13 7.96
CA TYR A 42 41.96 -49.43 8.34
C TYR A 42 43.01 -50.30 9.02
N ASP A 43 42.50 -51.24 9.81
CA ASP A 43 43.33 -52.29 10.43
C ASP A 43 43.75 -53.36 9.41
N ALA A 44 45.04 -53.78 9.46
CA ALA A 44 45.61 -54.75 8.52
C ALA A 44 44.88 -56.12 8.51
N SER A 45 44.08 -56.42 9.53
CA SER A 45 43.29 -57.62 9.62
C SER A 45 42.00 -57.61 8.78
N LEU A 46 41.59 -56.49 8.24
CA LEU A 46 40.39 -56.40 7.39
C LEU A 46 40.58 -57.09 6.04
N PRO A 47 39.55 -57.77 5.50
CA PRO A 47 39.65 -58.59 4.31
C PRO A 47 39.65 -57.75 3.00
N VAL A 48 40.45 -56.69 2.93
CA VAL A 48 40.57 -55.82 1.78
C VAL A 48 41.30 -56.45 0.60
N GLY A 49 41.97 -57.61 0.84
CA GLY A 49 42.61 -58.48 -0.18
C GLY A 49 41.62 -59.33 -1.00
N ASN A 50 40.34 -59.42 -0.59
CA ASN A 50 39.34 -60.22 -1.25
C ASN A 50 39.05 -59.65 -2.68
N THR A 51 38.69 -60.55 -3.61
CA THR A 51 38.31 -60.21 -4.94
C THR A 51 37.00 -59.41 -4.96
N TYR A 52 37.03 -58.30 -5.65
CA TYR A 52 35.84 -57.45 -5.85
C TYR A 52 35.00 -58.02 -7.02
N GLN A 53 33.77 -58.41 -6.71
CA GLN A 53 32.81 -58.97 -7.71
C GLN A 53 31.68 -58.00 -8.07
N GLY A 54 31.75 -56.75 -7.63
CA GLY A 54 30.74 -55.74 -7.90
C GLY A 54 30.90 -55.03 -9.24
N PRO A 55 29.94 -54.16 -9.62
CA PRO A 55 29.99 -53.40 -10.86
C PRO A 55 31.14 -52.38 -10.82
N SER A 56 31.59 -51.93 -11.99
CA SER A 56 32.64 -50.90 -12.13
C SER A 56 32.29 -49.64 -11.35
N LEU A 57 33.23 -49.17 -10.53
CA LEU A 57 33.08 -47.95 -9.73
C LEU A 57 33.32 -46.65 -10.52
N LYS A 58 33.69 -46.75 -11.80
CA LYS A 58 34.01 -45.62 -12.69
C LYS A 58 32.77 -44.77 -12.94
N GLY A 59 32.84 -43.45 -12.65
CA GLY A 59 31.72 -42.50 -12.84
C GLY A 59 30.71 -42.43 -11.68
N MET A 60 30.94 -43.24 -10.60
CA MET A 60 30.06 -43.15 -9.41
C MET A 60 30.52 -42.02 -8.49
N THR A 61 29.55 -41.40 -7.78
CA THR A 61 29.85 -40.48 -6.68
C THR A 61 30.53 -41.23 -5.55
N LEU A 62 31.35 -40.58 -4.72
CA LEU A 62 32.09 -41.23 -3.63
C LEU A 62 31.19 -42.08 -2.72
N THR A 63 30.05 -41.54 -2.29
CA THR A 63 29.13 -42.25 -1.42
C THR A 63 28.58 -43.53 -2.07
N LYS A 64 28.22 -43.45 -3.36
CA LYS A 64 27.72 -44.62 -4.12
C LYS A 64 28.82 -45.64 -4.39
N ALA A 65 30.03 -45.17 -4.68
CA ALA A 65 31.18 -46.03 -4.89
C ALA A 65 31.57 -46.79 -3.62
N LEU A 66 31.59 -46.16 -2.43
CA LEU A 66 31.89 -46.80 -1.16
C LEU A 66 30.80 -47.78 -0.76
N SER A 67 29.52 -47.44 -0.90
CA SER A 67 28.41 -48.34 -0.60
C SER A 67 28.38 -49.57 -1.52
N THR A 68 28.85 -49.43 -2.74
CA THR A 68 28.97 -50.53 -3.72
C THR A 68 30.21 -51.37 -3.46
N LEU A 69 31.35 -50.74 -3.16
CA LEU A 69 32.64 -51.43 -2.92
C LEU A 69 32.58 -52.31 -1.69
N PHE A 70 31.95 -51.85 -0.61
CA PHE A 70 31.91 -52.59 0.70
C PHE A 70 30.63 -53.36 0.90
N LYS A 71 29.73 -53.40 -0.08
CA LYS A 71 28.56 -54.28 0.00
C LYS A 71 28.99 -55.73 0.10
N ASP A 72 28.46 -56.42 1.05
CA ASP A 72 28.72 -57.87 1.32
C ASP A 72 30.19 -58.24 1.59
N SER A 73 31.08 -57.24 1.78
CA SER A 73 32.52 -57.44 2.03
C SER A 73 32.89 -57.76 3.49
N GLY A 74 31.93 -57.69 4.42
CA GLY A 74 32.19 -57.77 5.86
C GLY A 74 32.90 -56.52 6.42
N ILE A 75 33.01 -55.43 5.64
CA ILE A 75 33.64 -54.18 6.03
C ILE A 75 32.57 -53.07 6.13
N SER A 76 32.53 -52.43 7.30
CA SER A 76 31.76 -51.22 7.50
C SER A 76 32.67 -50.01 7.37
N TYR A 77 32.15 -48.88 6.90
CA TYR A 77 32.92 -47.65 6.73
C TYR A 77 32.23 -46.41 7.32
N SER A 78 33.03 -45.43 7.71
CA SER A 78 32.57 -44.09 8.08
C SER A 78 33.42 -43.04 7.37
N VAL A 79 32.77 -41.99 6.89
CA VAL A 79 33.42 -40.87 6.13
C VAL A 79 33.62 -39.70 7.07
N ASN A 80 34.84 -39.23 7.23
CA ASN A 80 35.21 -38.04 7.99
C ASN A 80 36.06 -37.11 7.12
N GLY A 81 35.42 -36.20 6.43
CA GLY A 81 36.04 -35.33 5.42
C GLY A 81 36.71 -36.14 4.27
N LYS A 82 38.07 -36.10 4.15
CA LYS A 82 38.82 -36.84 3.15
C LYS A 82 39.28 -38.24 3.64
N TYR A 83 38.99 -38.59 4.90
CA TYR A 83 39.38 -39.84 5.49
C TYR A 83 38.20 -40.80 5.57
N ILE A 84 38.39 -42.02 5.10
CA ILE A 84 37.42 -43.12 5.14
C ILE A 84 37.96 -44.17 6.11
N ILE A 85 37.29 -44.31 7.24
CA ILE A 85 37.69 -45.25 8.31
C ILE A 85 36.91 -46.55 8.13
N LEU A 86 37.63 -47.66 7.93
CA LEU A 86 37.06 -48.99 7.77
C LEU A 86 37.12 -49.72 9.07
N LYS A 87 36.08 -50.51 9.36
CA LYS A 87 35.97 -51.40 10.53
C LYS A 87 35.36 -52.73 10.10
N ALA A 88 35.63 -53.84 10.82
CA ALA A 88 34.93 -55.11 10.59
C ALA A 88 33.42 -54.91 10.85
N ALA A 89 32.57 -55.37 9.92
CA ALA A 89 31.14 -55.40 10.13
C ALA A 89 30.83 -56.44 11.26
N ARG A 90 30.14 -55.99 12.29
CA ARG A 90 29.75 -56.83 13.42
C ARG A 90 28.76 -57.88 12.93
N GLN A 91 29.13 -59.19 12.89
CA GLN A 91 28.18 -60.25 12.64
C GLN A 91 27.24 -60.37 13.83
N GLU A 92 25.98 -60.11 13.63
CA GLU A 92 24.92 -60.46 14.56
C GLU A 92 24.80 -62.01 14.56
N LYS A 93 25.14 -62.66 15.66
CA LYS A 93 24.86 -64.09 15.88
C LYS A 93 23.33 -64.25 15.84
N ALA A 94 22.88 -65.19 14.98
CA ALA A 94 21.50 -65.61 14.94
C ALA A 94 21.10 -66.20 16.32
N VAL A 95 20.14 -65.64 16.98
CA VAL A 95 19.47 -66.10 18.18
C VAL A 95 18.27 -66.98 17.71
N PRO A 96 17.98 -68.11 18.36
CA PRO A 96 16.91 -69.01 17.91
C PRO A 96 15.54 -68.35 17.99
N HIS A 97 14.67 -68.72 17.05
CA HIS A 97 13.26 -68.31 16.95
C HIS A 97 12.56 -68.41 18.33
N SER A 98 12.30 -67.32 18.94
CA SER A 98 11.23 -67.08 19.90
C SER A 98 10.00 -66.50 19.17
N LEU A 99 8.84 -66.95 19.56
CA LEU A 99 7.50 -66.68 19.12
C LEU A 99 7.29 -65.20 18.58
N PRO A 100 6.42 -65.00 17.64
CA PRO A 100 6.22 -63.65 16.99
C PRO A 100 5.82 -62.64 18.08
N GLN A 101 6.75 -61.74 18.40
CA GLN A 101 6.40 -60.51 19.11
C GLN A 101 5.39 -59.77 18.29
N PRO A 102 4.33 -59.21 18.89
CA PRO A 102 3.40 -58.39 18.19
C PRO A 102 4.20 -57.28 17.48
N ARG A 103 4.01 -57.13 16.16
CA ARG A 103 4.48 -56.00 15.38
C ARG A 103 4.26 -54.76 16.26
N LYS A 104 5.32 -53.99 16.54
CA LYS A 104 5.14 -52.64 17.04
C LYS A 104 4.13 -51.99 16.10
N ALA A 105 2.92 -51.78 16.58
CA ALA A 105 1.89 -51.10 15.87
C ALA A 105 2.53 -49.81 15.32
N THR A 106 2.42 -49.58 14.04
CA THR A 106 2.62 -48.26 13.47
C THR A 106 1.96 -47.31 14.46
N PRO A 107 2.65 -46.27 14.99
CA PRO A 107 2.01 -45.39 15.96
C PRO A 107 0.68 -44.99 15.38
N ALA A 108 -0.41 -45.33 16.06
CA ALA A 108 -1.74 -44.88 15.64
C ALA A 108 -1.63 -43.38 15.39
N PRO A 109 -2.22 -42.85 14.34
CA PRO A 109 -2.14 -41.42 14.05
C PRO A 109 -2.48 -40.70 15.34
N SER A 110 -1.52 -39.98 15.92
CA SER A 110 -1.70 -39.26 17.18
C SER A 110 -2.94 -38.41 17.07
N ARG A 111 -3.88 -38.56 17.98
CA ARG A 111 -5.07 -37.71 18.02
C ARG A 111 -4.59 -36.27 17.99
N ARG A 112 -5.32 -35.41 17.26
CA ARG A 112 -4.96 -34.01 17.17
C ARG A 112 -6.08 -33.17 17.76
N HIS A 113 -5.71 -32.15 18.50
CA HIS A 113 -6.62 -31.24 19.16
C HIS A 113 -6.30 -29.80 18.72
N THR A 114 -7.30 -28.96 18.76
CA THR A 114 -7.17 -27.56 18.32
C THR A 114 -7.12 -26.65 19.53
N LEU A 115 -6.04 -25.88 19.63
CA LEU A 115 -5.89 -24.74 20.53
C LEU A 115 -6.39 -23.50 19.80
N SER A 116 -7.38 -22.79 20.33
CA SER A 116 -7.96 -21.60 19.71
C SER A 116 -8.30 -20.52 20.73
N GLY A 117 -8.40 -19.28 20.31
CA GLY A 117 -8.73 -18.17 21.18
C GLY A 117 -8.39 -16.81 20.58
N TYR A 118 -8.45 -15.80 21.39
CA TYR A 118 -8.02 -14.45 21.04
C TYR A 118 -6.68 -14.11 21.70
N VAL A 119 -5.82 -13.39 20.97
CA VAL A 119 -4.67 -12.71 21.57
C VAL A 119 -5.07 -11.23 21.70
N ARG A 120 -4.94 -10.71 22.91
CA ARG A 120 -5.32 -9.33 23.28
C ARG A 120 -4.16 -8.67 24.03
N ASP A 121 -4.22 -7.39 24.19
CA ASP A 121 -3.41 -6.67 25.18
C ASP A 121 -4.09 -6.66 26.55
N THR A 122 -3.47 -5.99 27.52
CA THR A 122 -4.01 -5.85 28.87
C THR A 122 -5.24 -4.94 28.94
N SER A 123 -5.50 -4.13 27.93
CA SER A 123 -6.68 -3.27 27.82
C SER A 123 -7.91 -4.03 27.30
N GLY A 124 -7.70 -5.21 26.71
CA GLY A 124 -8.71 -6.02 26.02
C GLY A 124 -8.76 -5.82 24.52
N GLU A 125 -7.90 -4.95 23.97
CA GLU A 125 -7.72 -4.73 22.54
C GLU A 125 -7.19 -6.00 21.87
N THR A 126 -7.80 -6.44 20.77
CA THR A 126 -7.35 -7.63 20.04
C THR A 126 -6.11 -7.34 19.19
N LEU A 127 -5.13 -8.24 19.22
CA LEU A 127 -3.88 -8.08 18.47
C LEU A 127 -3.97 -8.80 17.11
N ILE A 128 -3.91 -8.02 16.03
CA ILE A 128 -3.97 -8.50 14.64
C ILE A 128 -2.59 -8.99 14.23
N ASN A 129 -2.52 -10.16 13.58
CA ASN A 129 -1.26 -10.75 13.17
C ASN A 129 -0.32 -11.13 14.34
N ALA A 130 -0.80 -11.28 15.56
CA ALA A 130 0.01 -11.83 16.66
C ALA A 130 0.40 -13.28 16.35
N THR A 131 1.64 -13.63 16.62
CA THR A 131 2.18 -14.97 16.37
C THR A 131 1.87 -15.90 17.54
N VAL A 132 1.39 -17.10 17.23
CA VAL A 132 1.17 -18.22 18.15
C VAL A 132 2.01 -19.38 17.67
N TRP A 133 3.08 -19.70 18.40
CA TRP A 133 4.10 -20.66 17.99
C TRP A 133 4.29 -21.77 19.00
N ASP A 134 4.15 -23.00 18.57
CA ASP A 134 4.49 -24.17 19.41
C ASP A 134 5.96 -24.53 19.25
N GLU A 135 6.75 -24.27 20.30
CA GLU A 135 8.18 -24.57 20.35
C GLU A 135 8.45 -26.08 20.34
N THR A 136 7.48 -26.91 20.77
CA THR A 136 7.60 -28.36 20.84
C THR A 136 7.57 -29.02 19.45
N THR A 137 6.64 -28.60 18.60
CA THR A 137 6.47 -29.15 17.23
C THR A 137 7.08 -28.32 16.15
N GLY A 138 7.49 -27.07 16.46
CA GLY A 138 7.96 -26.11 15.47
C GLY A 138 6.87 -25.68 14.48
N THR A 139 5.60 -25.68 14.90
CA THR A 139 4.46 -25.24 14.09
C THR A 139 3.78 -24.05 14.74
N GLY A 140 3.15 -23.19 13.94
CA GLY A 140 2.49 -22.00 14.46
C GLY A 140 1.42 -21.46 13.54
N THR A 141 0.77 -20.41 14.00
CA THR A 141 -0.27 -19.66 13.30
C THR A 141 -0.19 -18.19 13.69
N THR A 142 -0.85 -17.32 12.93
CA THR A 142 -1.09 -15.94 13.34
C THR A 142 -2.56 -15.71 13.65
N THR A 143 -2.82 -14.68 14.46
CA THR A 143 -4.18 -14.19 14.62
C THR A 143 -4.66 -13.54 13.31
N ASN A 144 -5.95 -13.70 13.03
CA ASN A 144 -6.58 -13.05 11.87
C ASN A 144 -6.82 -11.54 12.12
N ALA A 145 -7.48 -10.84 11.19
CA ALA A 145 -7.82 -9.43 11.29
C ALA A 145 -8.68 -9.04 12.51
N TYR A 146 -9.14 -10.01 13.28
CA TYR A 146 -9.98 -9.85 14.46
C TYR A 146 -9.31 -10.33 15.75
N GLY A 147 -8.01 -10.73 15.66
CA GLY A 147 -7.24 -11.22 16.80
C GLY A 147 -7.50 -12.67 17.17
N PHE A 148 -8.29 -13.42 16.38
CA PHE A 148 -8.56 -14.86 16.61
C PHE A 148 -7.47 -15.74 16.01
N TYR A 149 -7.08 -16.77 16.75
CA TYR A 149 -6.16 -17.80 16.27
C TYR A 149 -6.74 -19.21 16.41
N SER A 150 -6.27 -20.13 15.59
CA SER A 150 -6.60 -21.55 15.63
C SER A 150 -5.35 -22.35 15.23
N LEU A 151 -4.87 -23.22 16.13
CA LEU A 151 -3.67 -24.05 15.94
C LEU A 151 -3.98 -25.49 16.31
N THR A 152 -3.90 -26.42 15.34
CA THR A 152 -4.15 -27.84 15.58
C THR A 152 -2.84 -28.59 15.78
N LEU A 153 -2.66 -29.19 16.96
CA LEU A 153 -1.45 -29.86 17.42
C LEU A 153 -1.73 -31.34 17.72
N PRO A 154 -0.72 -32.22 17.76
CA PRO A 154 -0.85 -33.59 18.28
C PRO A 154 -1.30 -33.57 19.75
N GLU A 155 -1.88 -34.66 20.22
CA GLU A 155 -2.16 -34.86 21.64
C GLU A 155 -0.83 -34.91 22.42
N GLY A 156 -0.73 -34.17 23.55
CA GLY A 156 0.48 -34.11 24.35
C GLY A 156 0.76 -32.77 25.03
N GLU A 157 1.97 -32.65 25.59
CA GLU A 157 2.44 -31.38 26.19
C GLU A 157 3.05 -30.47 25.13
N HIS A 158 2.67 -29.22 25.18
CA HIS A 158 3.12 -28.19 24.25
C HIS A 158 3.62 -26.94 24.99
N HIS A 159 4.62 -26.29 24.41
CA HIS A 159 5.16 -25.01 24.86
C HIS A 159 4.79 -23.96 23.84
N ILE A 160 3.76 -23.18 24.15
CA ILE A 160 3.21 -22.19 23.22
C ILE A 160 3.80 -20.83 23.55
N LYS A 161 4.45 -20.21 22.57
CA LYS A 161 4.94 -18.85 22.60
C LYS A 161 3.94 -17.94 21.89
N TYR A 162 3.50 -16.88 22.57
CA TYR A 162 2.69 -15.80 22.02
C TYR A 162 3.57 -14.56 21.91
N SER A 163 3.65 -13.95 20.71
CA SER A 163 4.48 -12.79 20.47
C SER A 163 3.78 -11.77 19.55
N TYR A 164 4.03 -10.50 19.82
CA TYR A 164 3.56 -9.38 19.00
C TYR A 164 4.52 -8.21 19.14
N LEU A 165 4.72 -7.46 18.05
CA LEU A 165 5.64 -6.33 18.01
C LEU A 165 5.25 -5.25 19.04
N GLY A 166 6.19 -4.83 19.89
CA GLY A 166 5.94 -3.87 20.96
C GLY A 166 5.40 -4.48 22.26
N PHE A 167 5.31 -5.81 22.35
CA PHE A 167 4.82 -6.55 23.52
C PHE A 167 5.84 -7.57 24.01
N ALA A 168 5.80 -7.84 25.31
CA ALA A 168 6.59 -8.90 25.89
C ALA A 168 6.07 -10.28 25.47
N ASP A 169 6.98 -11.17 25.08
CA ASP A 169 6.64 -12.55 24.74
C ASP A 169 6.03 -13.28 25.95
N LYS A 170 4.98 -14.07 25.71
CA LYS A 170 4.35 -14.91 26.73
C LYS A 170 4.48 -16.37 26.38
N HIS A 171 5.03 -17.15 27.29
CA HIS A 171 5.19 -18.60 27.15
C HIS A 171 4.17 -19.31 28.06
N VAL A 172 3.42 -20.25 27.49
CA VAL A 172 2.42 -21.04 28.18
C VAL A 172 2.69 -22.53 27.93
N LYS A 173 2.60 -23.33 28.98
CA LYS A 173 2.69 -24.80 28.91
C LYS A 173 1.29 -25.37 29.00
N ASP A 174 0.85 -26.06 27.95
CA ASP A 174 -0.46 -26.67 27.87
C ASP A 174 -0.35 -28.17 27.55
N ARG A 175 -1.26 -28.95 28.10
CA ARG A 175 -1.45 -30.36 27.78
C ARG A 175 -2.75 -30.52 26.99
N LEU A 176 -2.63 -30.80 25.69
CA LEU A 176 -3.77 -30.97 24.80
C LEU A 176 -4.26 -32.43 24.78
N GLU A 177 -5.39 -32.68 25.45
CA GLU A 177 -6.12 -33.97 25.45
C GLU A 177 -7.47 -33.85 24.75
N LYS A 178 -7.92 -32.62 24.51
CA LYS A 178 -9.15 -32.22 23.78
C LYS A 178 -8.94 -30.85 23.17
N ASP A 179 -9.88 -30.43 22.33
CA ASP A 179 -9.89 -29.05 21.84
C ASP A 179 -9.94 -28.07 23.03
N LEU A 180 -9.00 -27.12 23.03
CA LEU A 180 -8.81 -26.15 24.10
C LEU A 180 -9.04 -24.75 23.57
N ARG A 181 -9.82 -23.98 24.32
CA ARG A 181 -9.93 -22.54 24.08
C ARG A 181 -9.15 -21.77 25.11
N GLN A 182 -8.30 -20.84 24.67
CA GLN A 182 -7.42 -20.08 25.52
C GLN A 182 -7.26 -18.66 24.97
N ASP A 183 -7.81 -17.69 25.66
CA ASP A 183 -7.59 -16.27 25.36
C ASP A 183 -6.34 -15.81 26.13
N ILE A 184 -5.48 -15.07 25.44
CA ILE A 184 -4.17 -14.62 25.96
C ILE A 184 -4.11 -13.11 25.97
N ALA A 185 -3.69 -12.54 27.11
CA ALA A 185 -3.33 -11.13 27.22
C ALA A 185 -1.80 -10.99 27.19
N LEU A 186 -1.27 -10.12 26.31
CA LEU A 186 0.12 -9.68 26.26
C LEU A 186 0.28 -8.32 26.94
N THR A 187 1.44 -8.08 27.53
CA THR A 187 1.78 -6.81 28.19
C THR A 187 2.68 -6.00 27.25
N GLU A 188 2.39 -4.72 27.09
CA GLU A 188 3.24 -3.82 26.31
C GLU A 188 4.68 -3.79 26.84
N ASP A 189 5.63 -3.85 25.95
CA ASP A 189 7.06 -3.66 26.22
C ASP A 189 7.57 -2.52 25.32
N ASN A 190 7.72 -1.34 25.91
CA ASN A 190 8.16 -0.12 25.23
C ASN A 190 9.66 -0.11 24.87
N ARG A 191 10.36 -1.23 25.04
CA ARG A 191 11.70 -1.37 24.48
C ARG A 191 11.58 -1.50 22.97
N LEU A 192 12.49 -0.88 22.21
CA LEU A 192 12.55 -1.11 20.76
C LEU A 192 12.66 -2.61 20.51
N PRO A 193 11.77 -3.18 19.69
CA PRO A 193 11.87 -4.58 19.37
C PRO A 193 13.17 -4.82 18.59
N GLU A 194 13.98 -5.75 19.05
CA GLU A 194 14.91 -6.44 18.16
C GLU A 194 14.06 -7.08 17.05
N VAL A 195 14.58 -7.16 15.83
CA VAL A 195 13.90 -7.93 14.77
C VAL A 195 13.87 -9.39 15.23
N VAL A 196 12.78 -9.79 15.85
CA VAL A 196 12.63 -11.15 16.41
C VAL A 196 12.34 -12.10 15.26
N VAL A 197 13.26 -13.03 15.02
CA VAL A 197 13.25 -13.97 13.89
C VAL A 197 12.51 -15.26 14.21
N GLU A 198 12.60 -15.75 15.44
CA GLU A 198 12.02 -17.05 15.80
C GLU A 198 10.54 -16.86 16.12
N GLY A 199 9.69 -17.37 15.19
CA GLY A 199 8.25 -17.46 15.36
C GLY A 199 7.43 -16.26 14.93
N ASP A 200 8.01 -15.19 14.38
CA ASP A 200 7.21 -14.10 13.78
C ASP A 200 6.71 -14.48 12.38
N LEU A 201 5.54 -15.07 12.32
CA LEU A 201 4.89 -15.48 11.06
C LEU A 201 4.47 -14.29 10.16
N ASN A 202 4.51 -13.06 10.65
CA ASN A 202 4.29 -11.84 9.84
C ASN A 202 5.56 -11.35 9.18
N SER A 203 6.70 -11.84 9.60
CA SER A 203 7.96 -11.54 8.93
C SER A 203 7.81 -11.79 7.43
N PRO A 204 8.29 -10.87 6.58
CA PRO A 204 8.36 -11.11 5.13
C PRO A 204 9.07 -12.42 4.77
N LEU A 205 9.87 -12.98 5.67
CA LEU A 205 10.51 -14.27 5.49
C LEU A 205 9.51 -15.45 5.58
N LEU A 206 8.51 -15.38 6.44
CA LEU A 206 7.64 -16.51 6.80
C LEU A 206 6.27 -16.49 6.11
N ASN A 207 5.69 -15.34 5.80
CA ASN A 207 4.43 -15.28 5.06
C ASN A 207 4.58 -15.84 3.63
N THR A 208 3.50 -16.28 2.99
CA THR A 208 3.53 -16.89 1.64
C THR A 208 3.44 -15.84 0.53
N GLN A 209 2.80 -14.70 0.76
CA GLN A 209 2.60 -13.65 -0.23
C GLN A 209 3.90 -12.89 -0.53
N THR A 210 4.09 -12.49 -1.78
CA THR A 210 5.08 -11.48 -2.17
C THR A 210 4.53 -10.08 -1.90
N GLY A 211 5.40 -9.10 -1.66
CA GLY A 211 5.03 -7.70 -1.54
C GLY A 211 4.05 -7.35 -0.41
N LYS A 212 3.85 -8.24 0.57
CA LYS A 212 3.04 -7.94 1.75
C LYS A 212 3.87 -7.24 2.83
N ARG A 213 3.35 -6.13 3.35
CA ARG A 213 3.89 -5.42 4.51
C ARG A 213 2.77 -5.13 5.51
N SER A 214 2.96 -5.52 6.77
CA SER A 214 2.07 -5.13 7.88
C SER A 214 2.77 -4.05 8.71
N ILE A 215 2.05 -2.97 9.00
CA ILE A 215 2.56 -1.81 9.74
C ILE A 215 1.70 -1.66 10.99
N SER A 216 2.33 -1.77 12.16
CA SER A 216 1.65 -1.64 13.44
C SER A 216 1.42 -0.17 13.82
N GLN A 217 0.57 0.07 14.82
CA GLN A 217 0.38 1.38 15.40
C GLN A 217 1.71 2.00 15.90
N ALA A 218 2.57 1.17 16.49
CA ALA A 218 3.88 1.61 16.94
C ALA A 218 4.74 2.11 15.78
N ASP A 219 4.79 1.39 14.65
CA ASP A 219 5.53 1.80 13.46
C ASP A 219 5.04 3.12 12.89
N ILE A 220 3.71 3.36 12.89
CA ILE A 220 3.12 4.62 12.40
C ILE A 220 3.49 5.78 13.33
N LYS A 221 3.36 5.59 14.65
CA LYS A 221 3.62 6.64 15.64
C LYS A 221 5.12 6.95 15.81
N THR A 222 5.98 5.96 15.65
CA THR A 222 7.44 6.13 15.75
C THR A 222 8.11 6.33 14.40
N GLY A 223 7.41 6.14 13.30
CA GLY A 223 7.89 6.32 11.95
C GLY A 223 8.18 7.79 11.60
N TYR A 224 8.32 8.04 10.32
CA TYR A 224 8.46 9.38 9.78
C TYR A 224 7.17 10.19 10.00
N ALA A 225 7.30 11.39 10.54
CA ALA A 225 6.20 12.32 10.73
C ALA A 225 6.40 13.54 9.82
N LEU A 226 5.53 13.72 8.83
CA LEU A 226 5.54 14.91 7.98
C LEU A 226 5.06 16.11 8.77
N LEU A 227 5.85 17.17 8.83
CA LEU A 227 5.55 18.37 9.61
C LEU A 227 5.13 18.06 11.07
N SER A 228 5.85 17.13 11.70
CA SER A 228 5.58 16.63 13.05
C SER A 228 4.23 15.92 13.24
N SER A 229 3.54 15.54 12.16
CA SER A 229 2.29 14.79 12.18
C SER A 229 2.45 13.40 11.55
N PRO A 230 2.25 12.30 12.30
CA PRO A 230 2.28 10.94 11.74
C PRO A 230 1.18 10.75 10.70
N ASP A 231 1.51 10.09 9.58
CA ASP A 231 0.56 9.85 8.48
C ASP A 231 0.77 8.47 7.84
N VAL A 232 -0.32 7.73 7.65
CA VAL A 232 -0.31 6.37 7.10
C VAL A 232 0.17 6.37 5.65
N VAL A 233 -0.39 7.22 4.79
CA VAL A 233 -0.05 7.23 3.37
C VAL A 233 1.38 7.70 3.16
N LYS A 234 1.84 8.71 3.92
CA LYS A 234 3.24 9.18 3.89
C LYS A 234 4.23 8.08 4.33
N THR A 235 3.84 7.24 5.28
CA THR A 235 4.62 6.06 5.66
C THR A 235 4.70 5.05 4.51
N LEU A 236 3.58 4.78 3.80
CA LEU A 236 3.54 3.87 2.66
C LEU A 236 4.33 4.40 1.45
N GLN A 237 4.30 5.71 1.19
CA GLN A 237 5.07 6.35 0.11
C GLN A 237 6.58 6.11 0.22
N ARG A 238 7.09 5.78 1.41
CA ARG A 238 8.52 5.49 1.64
C ARG A 238 8.91 4.04 1.40
N THR A 239 7.96 3.17 1.08
CA THR A 239 8.25 1.77 0.74
C THR A 239 8.76 1.64 -0.69
N SER A 240 9.51 0.56 -0.96
CA SER A 240 9.92 0.21 -2.33
C SER A 240 8.71 -0.04 -3.23
N GLY A 241 8.84 0.20 -4.53
CA GLY A 241 7.78 0.00 -5.52
C GLY A 241 6.63 1.02 -5.50
N VAL A 242 6.73 2.06 -4.67
CA VAL A 242 5.73 3.12 -4.53
C VAL A 242 6.31 4.44 -4.99
N ALA A 243 5.68 5.13 -5.95
CA ALA A 243 6.00 6.52 -6.30
C ALA A 243 5.07 7.49 -5.56
N GLU A 244 5.59 8.69 -5.24
CA GLU A 244 4.86 9.69 -4.43
C GLU A 244 4.04 10.67 -5.27
N GLY A 245 4.35 10.80 -6.56
CA GLY A 245 3.76 11.83 -7.40
C GLY A 245 4.48 13.19 -7.24
N VAL A 246 3.73 14.22 -6.90
CA VAL A 246 4.24 15.59 -6.69
C VAL A 246 4.47 15.84 -5.20
N GLU A 247 5.39 16.73 -4.86
CA GLU A 247 5.73 17.09 -3.48
C GLU A 247 4.50 17.50 -2.67
N LEU A 248 4.42 17.06 -1.42
CA LEU A 248 3.31 17.29 -0.49
C LEU A 248 1.95 16.73 -0.94
N THR A 249 1.89 15.86 -1.97
CA THR A 249 0.65 15.16 -2.32
C THR A 249 0.57 13.79 -1.64
N SER A 250 -0.63 13.23 -1.48
CA SER A 250 -0.86 11.87 -0.97
C SER A 250 -1.14 10.86 -2.07
N GLY A 251 -0.73 11.12 -3.31
CA GLY A 251 -0.79 10.14 -4.38
C GLY A 251 0.01 8.89 -4.00
N LEU A 252 -0.55 7.73 -4.26
CA LEU A 252 0.11 6.44 -4.05
C LEU A 252 0.11 5.68 -5.37
N TYR A 253 1.26 5.63 -6.03
CA TYR A 253 1.41 5.03 -7.35
C TYR A 253 2.24 3.76 -7.19
N VAL A 254 1.55 2.61 -7.04
CA VAL A 254 2.18 1.32 -6.75
C VAL A 254 2.39 0.57 -8.05
N HIS A 255 3.61 0.09 -8.30
CA HIS A 255 3.97 -0.66 -9.50
C HIS A 255 3.44 -0.01 -10.79
N GLY A 256 3.55 1.32 -10.91
CA GLY A 256 3.11 2.11 -12.07
C GLY A 256 1.60 2.27 -12.22
N GLY A 257 0.80 1.76 -11.31
CA GLY A 257 -0.65 2.01 -11.31
C GLY A 257 -0.99 3.42 -10.85
N ASN A 258 -2.14 3.93 -11.27
CA ASN A 258 -2.69 5.19 -10.81
C ASN A 258 -3.20 5.11 -9.37
N ASN A 259 -3.46 6.27 -8.76
CA ASN A 259 -3.95 6.34 -7.39
C ASN A 259 -5.30 5.64 -7.18
N ASP A 260 -6.20 5.68 -8.17
CA ASP A 260 -7.51 5.01 -8.17
C ASP A 260 -7.43 3.48 -8.38
N GLU A 261 -6.28 2.97 -8.81
CA GLU A 261 -6.03 1.53 -8.92
C GLU A 261 -5.68 0.88 -7.56
N ASN A 262 -5.61 1.65 -6.47
CA ASN A 262 -5.37 1.15 -5.12
C ASN A 262 -6.69 1.02 -4.34
N LEU A 263 -6.85 -0.07 -3.62
CA LEU A 263 -7.99 -0.28 -2.72
C LEU A 263 -7.65 0.21 -1.32
N PHE A 264 -8.21 1.33 -0.94
CA PHE A 264 -8.10 1.84 0.42
C PHE A 264 -9.32 1.42 1.23
N LEU A 265 -9.09 0.71 2.32
CA LEU A 265 -10.13 0.24 3.23
C LEU A 265 -9.92 0.82 4.63
N LEU A 266 -10.99 1.31 5.24
CA LEU A 266 -11.05 1.70 6.65
C LEU A 266 -12.10 0.83 7.35
N ASP A 267 -11.65 -0.03 8.28
CA ASP A 267 -12.49 -1.04 8.95
C ASP A 267 -13.35 -1.85 7.95
N GLY A 268 -12.78 -2.14 6.77
CA GLY A 268 -13.45 -2.90 5.70
C GLY A 268 -14.35 -2.08 4.78
N THR A 269 -14.54 -0.78 4.97
CA THR A 269 -15.27 0.11 4.04
C THR A 269 -14.33 0.75 3.03
N PRO A 270 -14.68 0.85 1.74
CA PRO A 270 -13.89 1.58 0.75
C PRO A 270 -13.84 3.08 1.10
N LEU A 271 -12.65 3.68 0.97
CA LEU A 271 -12.44 5.11 1.12
C LEU A 271 -12.09 5.72 -0.23
N TYR A 272 -12.90 6.66 -0.72
CA TYR A 272 -12.76 7.22 -2.06
C TYR A 272 -11.91 8.48 -2.09
N GLN A 273 -12.10 9.40 -1.14
CA GLN A 273 -11.24 10.56 -0.96
C GLN A 273 -10.24 10.29 0.17
N ILE A 274 -9.00 9.99 -0.21
CA ILE A 274 -7.96 9.58 0.75
C ILE A 274 -7.14 10.77 1.27
N ASN A 275 -7.43 11.98 0.80
CA ASN A 275 -6.56 13.14 0.97
C ASN A 275 -7.30 14.31 1.59
N HIS A 276 -6.58 15.02 2.49
CA HIS A 276 -6.87 16.37 2.94
C HIS A 276 -5.82 17.35 2.43
N THR A 277 -6.15 18.62 2.34
CA THR A 277 -5.21 19.70 1.96
C THR A 277 -4.47 19.38 0.65
N LEU A 278 -5.21 18.95 -0.39
CA LEU A 278 -4.64 18.54 -1.69
C LEU A 278 -3.58 17.42 -1.56
N GLY A 279 -3.57 16.69 -0.46
CA GLY A 279 -2.66 15.57 -0.23
C GLY A 279 -1.55 15.80 0.79
N LEU A 280 -1.55 16.92 1.50
CA LEU A 280 -0.62 17.15 2.61
C LEU A 280 -0.85 16.15 3.76
N PHE A 281 -2.12 15.83 4.06
CA PHE A 281 -2.51 14.82 5.04
C PHE A 281 -3.38 13.75 4.40
N SER A 282 -3.32 12.53 4.93
CA SER A 282 -4.28 11.49 4.55
C SER A 282 -5.53 11.52 5.43
N SER A 283 -6.62 10.94 4.92
CA SER A 283 -7.87 10.76 5.65
C SER A 283 -7.77 9.73 6.80
N PHE A 284 -6.64 9.04 6.93
CA PHE A 284 -6.40 8.09 8.02
C PHE A 284 -5.84 8.81 9.24
N ASN A 285 -6.64 8.90 10.30
CA ASN A 285 -6.19 9.47 11.56
C ASN A 285 -5.25 8.49 12.30
N ALA A 286 -3.96 8.79 12.30
CA ALA A 286 -2.92 7.94 12.88
C ALA A 286 -3.09 7.69 14.39
N ASP A 287 -3.83 8.54 15.11
CA ASP A 287 -4.03 8.40 16.56
C ASP A 287 -4.86 7.16 16.92
N ILE A 288 -5.74 6.71 15.99
CA ILE A 288 -6.64 5.57 16.18
C ILE A 288 -6.32 4.36 15.31
N VAL A 289 -5.36 4.46 14.42
CA VAL A 289 -4.98 3.31 13.56
C VAL A 289 -4.31 2.25 14.42
N LYS A 290 -4.81 1.02 14.31
CA LYS A 290 -4.31 -0.18 14.99
C LYS A 290 -3.28 -0.94 14.15
N ASN A 291 -3.62 -1.17 12.88
CA ASN A 291 -2.81 -1.93 11.95
C ASN A 291 -3.11 -1.52 10.51
N VAL A 292 -2.10 -1.60 9.65
CA VAL A 292 -2.23 -1.43 8.20
C VAL A 292 -1.62 -2.63 7.52
N ASP A 293 -2.43 -3.39 6.79
CA ASP A 293 -1.93 -4.41 5.88
C ASP A 293 -1.84 -3.84 4.47
N PHE A 294 -0.63 -3.78 3.94
CA PHE A 294 -0.33 -3.28 2.61
C PHE A 294 0.15 -4.41 1.71
N TYR A 295 -0.52 -4.59 0.56
CA TYR A 295 -0.20 -5.57 -0.46
C TYR A 295 0.16 -4.85 -1.76
N LYS A 296 1.39 -5.03 -2.25
CA LYS A 296 1.88 -4.52 -3.55
C LYS A 296 1.77 -5.58 -4.65
N SER A 297 1.83 -6.86 -4.26
CA SER A 297 1.74 -8.04 -5.13
C SER A 297 1.23 -9.24 -4.32
N GLY A 298 1.01 -10.39 -4.95
CA GLY A 298 0.59 -11.60 -4.25
C GLY A 298 -0.71 -11.44 -3.46
N PHE A 299 -1.70 -10.75 -4.05
CA PHE A 299 -2.95 -10.39 -3.37
C PHE A 299 -3.75 -11.62 -2.96
N PRO A 300 -4.27 -11.71 -1.72
CA PRO A 300 -5.24 -12.72 -1.33
C PRO A 300 -6.52 -12.62 -2.17
N ALA A 301 -7.20 -13.76 -2.44
CA ALA A 301 -8.38 -13.79 -3.29
C ALA A 301 -9.56 -12.96 -2.74
N ARG A 302 -9.59 -12.71 -1.43
CA ARG A 302 -10.62 -11.91 -0.77
C ARG A 302 -10.68 -10.44 -1.18
N TYR A 303 -9.65 -9.90 -1.79
CA TYR A 303 -9.63 -8.51 -2.25
C TYR A 303 -9.86 -8.45 -3.75
N GLY A 304 -10.86 -7.73 -4.19
CA GLY A 304 -11.19 -7.47 -5.59
C GLY A 304 -11.33 -5.97 -5.89
N GLY A 305 -11.65 -5.63 -7.13
CA GLY A 305 -12.12 -4.31 -7.54
C GLY A 305 -11.04 -3.24 -7.75
N ARG A 306 -9.73 -3.55 -7.67
CA ARG A 306 -8.63 -2.62 -7.96
C ARG A 306 -7.44 -3.36 -8.58
N LEU A 307 -6.56 -2.64 -9.30
CA LEU A 307 -5.51 -3.24 -10.14
C LEU A 307 -4.11 -3.27 -9.51
N SER A 308 -3.82 -2.40 -8.52
CA SER A 308 -2.45 -2.07 -8.20
C SER A 308 -2.02 -2.44 -6.78
N SER A 309 -2.79 -2.07 -5.77
CA SER A 309 -2.47 -2.41 -4.39
C SER A 309 -3.71 -2.47 -3.50
N VAL A 310 -3.54 -3.03 -2.30
CA VAL A 310 -4.57 -3.05 -1.26
C VAL A 310 -3.98 -2.50 0.03
N ILE A 311 -4.65 -1.53 0.62
CA ILE A 311 -4.34 -0.91 1.90
C ILE A 311 -5.54 -1.14 2.84
N ASP A 312 -5.44 -2.12 3.73
CA ASP A 312 -6.48 -2.44 4.72
C ASP A 312 -6.10 -1.84 6.08
N VAL A 313 -6.75 -0.74 6.43
CA VAL A 313 -6.54 0.00 7.68
C VAL A 313 -7.60 -0.41 8.70
N ARG A 314 -7.15 -0.84 9.87
CA ARG A 314 -8.01 -1.18 11.00
C ARG A 314 -7.80 -0.20 12.13
N THR A 315 -8.92 0.22 12.75
CA THR A 315 -8.91 1.14 13.89
C THR A 315 -8.98 0.39 15.23
N THR A 316 -8.52 1.04 16.30
CA THR A 316 -8.57 0.50 17.66
C THR A 316 -10.01 0.38 18.18
N ASP A 317 -10.25 -0.65 18.98
CA ASP A 317 -11.59 -0.95 19.53
C ASP A 317 -11.90 -0.16 20.80
N GLY A 318 -10.86 0.43 21.42
CA GLY A 318 -10.93 1.15 22.69
C GLY A 318 -10.74 0.27 23.92
N ASP A 319 -10.19 0.86 24.98
CA ASP A 319 -9.87 0.16 26.23
C ASP A 319 -11.17 -0.29 26.94
N MET A 320 -11.25 -1.59 27.26
CA MET A 320 -12.39 -2.19 27.98
C MET A 320 -12.29 -2.10 29.50
N GLN A 321 -11.16 -1.60 30.02
CA GLN A 321 -10.86 -1.61 31.47
C GLN A 321 -10.78 -0.21 32.07
N HIS A 322 -10.11 0.73 31.36
CA HIS A 322 -9.77 2.06 31.86
C HIS A 322 -10.12 3.14 30.82
N TYR A 323 -10.26 4.37 31.30
CA TYR A 323 -10.40 5.53 30.41
C TYR A 323 -9.02 6.08 30.09
N HIS A 324 -8.77 6.34 28.82
CA HIS A 324 -7.58 6.99 28.32
C HIS A 324 -7.94 8.08 27.32
N GLY A 325 -7.05 9.03 27.17
CA GLY A 325 -7.22 10.06 26.19
C GLY A 325 -5.90 10.68 25.77
N SER A 326 -5.92 11.34 24.63
CA SER A 326 -4.80 12.13 24.15
C SER A 326 -5.26 13.44 23.54
N VAL A 327 -4.46 14.47 23.73
CA VAL A 327 -4.59 15.78 23.09
C VAL A 327 -3.30 16.03 22.30
N ARG A 328 -3.42 16.27 21.02
CA ARG A 328 -2.29 16.60 20.14
C ARG A 328 -2.46 17.99 19.56
N LEU A 329 -1.42 18.79 19.62
CA LEU A 329 -1.31 20.10 19.01
C LEU A 329 -0.08 20.13 18.12
N GLY A 330 -0.26 20.26 16.82
CA GLY A 330 0.80 20.36 15.81
C GLY A 330 0.82 21.74 15.15
N LEU A 331 1.76 21.94 14.25
CA LEU A 331 1.91 23.19 13.49
C LEU A 331 0.65 23.54 12.67
N LEU A 332 0.10 22.54 11.95
CA LEU A 332 -0.99 22.75 10.99
C LEU A 332 -2.30 22.09 11.41
N ASP A 333 -2.25 21.11 12.32
CA ASP A 333 -3.40 20.34 12.78
C ASP A 333 -3.35 20.01 14.25
N GLY A 334 -4.47 19.60 14.80
CA GLY A 334 -4.57 19.04 16.13
C GLY A 334 -5.62 17.97 16.23
N GLY A 335 -5.50 17.16 17.26
CA GLY A 335 -6.35 16.01 17.49
C GLY A 335 -6.71 15.83 18.96
N LEU A 336 -7.87 15.23 19.17
CA LEU A 336 -8.36 14.74 20.44
C LEU A 336 -8.75 13.29 20.26
N GLN A 337 -8.36 12.43 21.19
CA GLN A 337 -8.80 11.04 21.22
C GLN A 337 -9.22 10.72 22.65
N PHE A 338 -10.34 9.99 22.78
CA PHE A 338 -10.84 9.53 24.08
C PHE A 338 -11.46 8.15 23.93
N GLU A 339 -11.05 7.24 24.80
CA GLU A 339 -11.49 5.86 24.79
C GLU A 339 -11.72 5.33 26.20
N GLY A 340 -12.52 4.28 26.32
CA GLY A 340 -12.74 3.63 27.58
C GLY A 340 -13.95 2.69 27.59
N PRO A 341 -14.23 2.06 28.75
CA PRO A 341 -15.36 1.16 28.90
C PRO A 341 -16.69 1.89 29.04
N ILE A 342 -17.70 1.53 28.23
CA ILE A 342 -19.12 1.79 28.55
C ILE A 342 -19.56 0.77 29.59
N GLN A 343 -19.15 -0.49 29.42
CA GLN A 343 -19.34 -1.55 30.42
C GLN A 343 -18.01 -2.33 30.52
N LYS A 344 -17.39 -2.27 31.70
CA LYS A 344 -16.08 -2.93 31.93
C LYS A 344 -16.06 -4.38 31.47
N GLY A 345 -15.06 -4.72 30.68
CA GLY A 345 -14.83 -6.07 30.14
C GLY A 345 -15.83 -6.52 29.08
N LYS A 346 -16.82 -5.69 28.68
CA LYS A 346 -17.84 -6.06 27.68
C LYS A 346 -18.01 -5.05 26.57
N THR A 347 -18.00 -3.75 26.88
CA THR A 347 -18.29 -2.72 25.88
C THR A 347 -17.30 -1.60 26.01
N SER A 348 -16.59 -1.31 24.95
CA SER A 348 -15.68 -0.16 24.83
C SER A 348 -16.14 0.81 23.75
N PHE A 349 -15.63 2.03 23.85
CA PHE A 349 -15.74 3.03 22.80
C PHE A 349 -14.38 3.67 22.55
N ASN A 350 -14.18 4.16 21.34
CA ASN A 350 -13.07 5.02 20.95
C ASN A 350 -13.60 6.14 20.06
N ILE A 351 -13.33 7.37 20.40
CA ILE A 351 -13.74 8.57 19.67
C ILE A 351 -12.49 9.41 19.41
N ALA A 352 -12.32 9.86 18.17
CA ALA A 352 -11.24 10.75 17.82
C ALA A 352 -11.74 11.88 16.91
N LEU A 353 -11.19 13.07 17.13
CA LEU A 353 -11.40 14.28 16.38
C LEU A 353 -10.06 14.80 15.88
N ARG A 354 -9.99 15.22 14.63
CA ARG A 354 -8.82 15.91 14.07
C ARG A 354 -9.30 17.11 13.25
N ARG A 355 -8.59 18.24 13.35
CA ARG A 355 -8.88 19.45 12.56
C ARG A 355 -7.58 20.16 12.22
N SER A 356 -7.49 20.68 10.99
CA SER A 356 -6.47 21.67 10.64
C SER A 356 -6.96 23.09 10.99
N TRP A 357 -6.02 24.01 11.20
CA TRP A 357 -6.32 25.40 11.53
C TRP A 357 -5.67 26.41 10.58
N LEU A 358 -5.45 26.01 9.34
CA LEU A 358 -4.90 26.91 8.32
C LEU A 358 -5.76 28.18 8.15
N ASP A 359 -7.10 28.02 8.23
CA ASP A 359 -8.04 29.15 8.19
C ASP A 359 -7.84 30.15 9.34
N LEU A 360 -7.45 29.68 10.53
CA LEU A 360 -7.19 30.55 11.68
C LEU A 360 -5.88 31.35 11.50
N ILE A 361 -4.97 30.86 10.65
CA ILE A 361 -3.72 31.56 10.30
C ILE A 361 -3.93 32.47 9.10
N THR A 362 -4.57 31.97 8.02
CA THR A 362 -4.70 32.71 6.76
C THR A 362 -5.66 33.88 6.86
N ARG A 363 -6.80 33.74 7.54
CA ARG A 363 -7.77 34.84 7.67
C ARG A 363 -7.20 36.14 8.27
N PRO A 364 -6.49 36.12 9.43
CA PRO A 364 -5.87 37.35 9.95
C PRO A 364 -4.79 37.91 9.02
N VAL A 365 -4.01 37.02 8.36
CA VAL A 365 -2.96 37.45 7.44
C VAL A 365 -3.56 38.17 6.23
N PHE A 366 -4.54 37.57 5.55
CA PHE A 366 -5.23 38.23 4.44
C PHE A 366 -6.00 39.45 4.87
N SER A 367 -6.63 39.45 6.04
CA SER A 367 -7.27 40.66 6.58
C SER A 367 -6.27 41.80 6.78
N TYR A 368 -5.06 41.50 7.27
CA TYR A 368 -4.00 42.53 7.40
C TYR A 368 -3.53 43.00 6.05
N ILE A 369 -3.28 42.08 5.08
CA ILE A 369 -2.87 42.46 3.71
C ILE A 369 -3.92 43.34 3.05
N ASN A 370 -5.19 42.95 3.07
CA ASN A 370 -6.30 43.67 2.44
C ASN A 370 -6.56 45.01 3.10
N HIS A 371 -6.26 45.17 4.41
CA HIS A 371 -6.37 46.45 5.08
C HIS A 371 -5.30 47.48 4.63
N HIS A 372 -4.15 46.97 4.16
CA HIS A 372 -3.05 47.80 3.67
C HIS A 372 -2.95 47.84 2.16
N ALA A 373 -3.87 47.19 1.47
CA ALA A 373 -4.00 47.21 0.02
C ALA A 373 -4.48 48.63 -0.44
N GLY A 374 -3.99 49.10 -1.58
CA GLY A 374 -4.46 50.34 -2.23
C GLY A 374 -5.92 50.21 -2.71
N GLU A 375 -6.46 51.32 -3.19
CA GLU A 375 -7.84 51.32 -3.76
C GLU A 375 -7.96 50.45 -4.99
N ASP A 376 -6.89 50.33 -5.79
CA ASP A 376 -6.82 49.59 -7.04
C ASP A 376 -6.11 48.22 -6.87
N ASP A 377 -5.88 47.75 -5.64
CA ASP A 377 -5.25 46.46 -5.38
C ASP A 377 -6.29 45.37 -5.15
N ASP A 378 -5.98 44.15 -5.62
CA ASP A 378 -6.82 42.96 -5.41
C ASP A 378 -6.94 42.62 -3.93
N LYS A 379 -8.16 42.43 -3.44
CA LYS A 379 -8.45 41.98 -2.08
C LYS A 379 -8.76 40.48 -2.09
N VAL A 380 -7.76 39.71 -1.67
CA VAL A 380 -7.82 38.25 -1.67
C VAL A 380 -8.07 37.72 -0.26
N ASN A 381 -8.93 36.73 -0.17
CA ASN A 381 -9.12 35.95 1.07
C ASN A 381 -9.14 34.47 0.75
N ILE A 382 -8.27 33.68 1.41
CA ILE A 382 -8.19 32.25 1.27
C ILE A 382 -8.35 31.62 2.65
N ALA A 383 -9.36 30.78 2.81
CA ALA A 383 -9.61 30.05 4.04
C ALA A 383 -9.75 28.56 3.74
N TYR A 384 -8.92 27.77 4.37
CA TYR A 384 -8.96 26.32 4.22
C TYR A 384 -8.89 25.63 5.57
N PHE A 385 -9.72 24.61 5.78
CA PHE A 385 -9.60 23.67 6.89
C PHE A 385 -10.19 22.31 6.51
N PHE A 386 -9.71 21.28 7.17
CA PHE A 386 -10.38 19.98 7.21
C PHE A 386 -10.71 19.56 8.63
N HIS A 387 -11.63 18.64 8.76
CA HIS A 387 -11.92 17.95 10.00
C HIS A 387 -12.22 16.48 9.76
N ASP A 388 -11.83 15.65 10.72
CA ASP A 388 -12.15 14.23 10.82
C ASP A 388 -12.83 13.93 12.14
N PHE A 389 -13.82 13.10 12.07
CA PHE A 389 -14.45 12.45 13.20
C PHE A 389 -14.42 10.94 13.00
N ASN A 390 -13.90 10.23 13.97
CA ASN A 390 -13.92 8.77 14.04
C ASN A 390 -14.61 8.34 15.32
N ALA A 391 -15.47 7.34 15.24
CA ALA A 391 -16.05 6.72 16.41
C ALA A 391 -16.18 5.22 16.19
N LYS A 392 -15.82 4.45 17.21
CA LYS A 392 -16.00 3.00 17.23
C LYS A 392 -16.56 2.56 18.58
N VAL A 393 -17.55 1.69 18.54
CA VAL A 393 -18.12 1.04 19.73
C VAL A 393 -18.05 -0.46 19.51
N THR A 394 -17.45 -1.17 20.46
CA THR A 394 -17.29 -2.63 20.41
C THR A 394 -17.99 -3.28 21.59
N HIS A 395 -18.82 -4.28 21.32
CA HIS A 395 -19.54 -5.04 22.34
C HIS A 395 -19.27 -6.54 22.23
N LEU A 396 -18.91 -7.16 23.34
CA LEU A 396 -18.75 -8.61 23.49
C LEU A 396 -20.05 -9.21 24.05
N PHE A 397 -20.84 -9.86 23.19
CA PHE A 397 -22.03 -10.62 23.65
C PHE A 397 -21.61 -11.86 24.43
N SER A 398 -20.57 -12.51 23.98
CA SER A 398 -19.93 -13.68 24.61
C SER A 398 -18.49 -13.78 24.14
N ASP A 399 -17.75 -14.74 24.68
CA ASP A 399 -16.41 -15.02 24.18
C ASP A 399 -16.37 -15.43 22.68
N ARG A 400 -17.50 -15.86 22.11
CA ARG A 400 -17.61 -16.29 20.71
C ARG A 400 -18.23 -15.26 19.80
N SER A 401 -18.87 -14.22 20.34
CA SER A 401 -19.66 -13.28 19.56
C SER A 401 -19.31 -11.86 19.94
N ARG A 402 -18.89 -11.08 18.95
CA ARG A 402 -18.53 -9.68 19.07
C ARG A 402 -19.18 -8.88 17.95
N LEU A 403 -19.70 -7.71 18.29
CA LEU A 403 -20.23 -6.73 17.37
C LEU A 403 -19.48 -5.41 17.55
N SER A 404 -19.09 -4.78 16.45
CA SER A 404 -18.54 -3.43 16.46
C SER A 404 -19.21 -2.55 15.41
N LEU A 405 -19.46 -1.32 15.79
CA LEU A 405 -19.90 -0.24 14.89
C LEU A 405 -18.76 0.76 14.79
N SER A 406 -18.22 0.97 13.59
CA SER A 406 -17.24 2.01 13.32
C SER A 406 -17.81 3.03 12.34
N THR A 407 -17.48 4.30 12.56
CA THR A 407 -17.88 5.42 11.70
C THR A 407 -16.70 6.34 11.46
N TYR A 408 -16.64 6.88 10.25
CA TYR A 408 -15.70 7.92 9.86
C TYR A 408 -16.44 9.01 9.10
N TRP A 409 -16.17 10.26 9.43
CA TRP A 409 -16.60 11.43 8.70
C TRP A 409 -15.45 12.40 8.58
N GLY A 410 -14.99 12.60 7.34
CA GLY A 410 -13.93 13.55 7.01
C GLY A 410 -14.40 14.53 5.94
N GLN A 411 -14.14 15.80 6.12
CA GLN A 411 -14.52 16.83 5.17
C GLN A 411 -13.51 17.97 5.11
N ASP A 412 -13.21 18.40 3.90
CA ASP A 412 -12.40 19.56 3.57
C ASP A 412 -13.29 20.71 3.12
N ARG A 413 -12.88 21.91 3.44
CA ARG A 413 -13.51 23.17 2.98
C ARG A 413 -12.45 24.15 2.58
N LEU A 414 -12.48 24.52 1.29
CA LEU A 414 -11.70 25.62 0.72
C LEU A 414 -12.67 26.74 0.31
N SER A 415 -12.38 27.94 0.75
CA SER A 415 -13.12 29.15 0.33
C SER A 415 -12.12 30.18 -0.12
N THR A 416 -12.30 30.65 -1.35
CA THR A 416 -11.56 31.80 -1.89
C THR A 416 -12.53 32.94 -2.18
N ARG A 417 -12.08 34.13 -1.94
CA ARG A 417 -12.73 35.35 -2.35
C ARG A 417 -11.68 36.28 -2.93
N ASP A 418 -11.94 36.72 -4.11
CA ASP A 418 -11.16 37.72 -4.83
C ASP A 418 -12.08 38.89 -5.20
N GLU A 419 -11.67 40.08 -4.85
CA GLU A 419 -12.47 41.29 -5.07
C GLU A 419 -11.54 42.39 -5.59
N TYR A 420 -11.85 42.87 -6.76
CA TYR A 420 -11.13 43.91 -7.42
C TYR A 420 -12.08 45.10 -7.73
N ASP A 421 -11.73 46.27 -7.26
CA ASP A 421 -12.47 47.48 -7.51
C ASP A 421 -11.59 48.40 -8.36
N TYR A 422 -11.99 48.69 -9.56
CA TYR A 422 -11.28 49.55 -10.50
C TYR A 422 -12.11 50.78 -10.87
N SER A 423 -11.53 51.96 -10.67
CA SER A 423 -12.16 53.22 -11.10
C SER A 423 -11.55 53.67 -12.42
N TYR A 424 -12.36 53.76 -13.43
CA TYR A 424 -11.94 54.28 -14.72
C TYR A 424 -12.42 55.70 -14.94
N GLY A 425 -11.51 56.53 -15.48
CA GLY A 425 -11.82 57.91 -15.87
C GLY A 425 -12.03 58.06 -17.37
N ALA A 426 -12.37 59.27 -17.80
CA ALA A 426 -12.53 59.59 -19.23
C ALA A 426 -11.30 59.16 -20.03
N MET A 427 -11.50 58.29 -21.00
CA MET A 427 -10.46 57.87 -21.96
C MET A 427 -10.67 58.54 -23.30
N SER A 428 -9.56 59.00 -23.88
CA SER A 428 -9.59 59.45 -25.29
C SER A 428 -8.79 58.41 -26.10
N TYR A 429 -9.38 57.87 -27.14
CA TYR A 429 -8.70 57.01 -28.10
C TYR A 429 -8.92 57.45 -29.54
N TYR A 430 -7.99 57.08 -30.40
CA TYR A 430 -8.08 57.36 -31.83
C TYR A 430 -8.56 56.13 -32.55
N THR A 431 -9.61 56.23 -33.32
CA THR A 431 -10.07 55.21 -34.25
C THR A 431 -9.06 55.00 -35.38
N TYR A 432 -9.13 53.91 -36.09
CA TYR A 432 -8.22 53.55 -37.19
C TYR A 432 -8.25 54.63 -38.34
N ASP A 433 -9.34 55.40 -38.48
CA ASP A 433 -9.46 56.48 -39.41
C ASP A 433 -8.97 57.86 -38.84
N GLY A 434 -8.30 57.83 -37.68
CA GLY A 434 -7.69 58.97 -37.06
C GLY A 434 -8.65 59.92 -36.34
N ARG A 435 -9.89 59.52 -36.12
CA ARG A 435 -10.83 60.30 -35.31
C ARG A 435 -10.55 60.10 -33.84
N ARG A 436 -10.44 61.16 -33.08
CA ARG A 436 -10.39 61.12 -31.62
C ARG A 436 -11.83 60.94 -31.12
N ILE A 437 -12.02 59.91 -30.32
CA ILE A 437 -13.21 59.67 -29.53
C ILE A 437 -12.85 59.99 -28.08
N ASP A 438 -13.51 60.96 -27.49
CA ASP A 438 -13.42 61.27 -26.07
C ASP A 438 -14.59 60.53 -25.39
N ASP A 439 -14.27 59.44 -24.74
CA ASP A 439 -15.21 58.73 -23.88
C ASP A 439 -15.19 59.42 -22.51
N SER A 440 -16.27 60.18 -22.23
CA SER A 440 -16.44 60.90 -20.97
C SER A 440 -17.00 59.99 -19.85
N ASN A 441 -17.16 58.70 -20.09
CA ASN A 441 -17.71 57.81 -19.11
C ASN A 441 -16.70 57.62 -17.97
N HIS A 442 -17.09 57.99 -16.80
CA HIS A 442 -16.41 57.69 -15.56
C HIS A 442 -17.28 56.67 -14.84
N GLY A 443 -16.64 55.73 -14.14
CA GLY A 443 -17.40 54.72 -13.39
C GLY A 443 -16.49 53.86 -12.55
N THR A 444 -17.09 52.92 -11.91
CA THR A 444 -16.38 51.92 -11.16
C THR A 444 -16.75 50.53 -11.68
N GLU A 445 -15.76 49.71 -11.95
CA GLU A 445 -15.90 48.30 -12.25
C GLU A 445 -15.55 47.51 -10.99
N LYS A 446 -16.42 46.61 -10.62
CA LYS A 446 -16.25 45.79 -9.45
C LYS A 446 -16.39 44.33 -9.85
N ASP A 447 -15.28 43.59 -9.74
CA ASP A 447 -15.20 42.19 -10.00
C ASP A 447 -15.15 41.41 -8.69
N LEU A 448 -16.02 40.44 -8.53
CA LEU A 448 -16.12 39.62 -7.36
C LEU A 448 -16.15 38.14 -7.72
N THR A 449 -15.06 37.43 -7.45
CA THR A 449 -14.99 35.98 -7.58
C THR A 449 -15.05 35.31 -6.22
N LYS A 450 -15.95 34.33 -6.05
CA LYS A 450 -16.04 33.50 -4.85
C LYS A 450 -16.08 32.03 -5.24
N ASN A 451 -15.15 31.28 -4.69
CA ASN A 451 -15.16 29.83 -4.83
C ASN A 451 -15.33 29.14 -3.48
N HIS A 452 -16.24 28.18 -3.44
CA HIS A 452 -16.44 27.29 -2.29
C HIS A 452 -16.29 25.85 -2.75
N PHE A 453 -15.25 25.18 -2.26
CA PHE A 453 -14.98 23.81 -2.59
C PHE A 453 -15.05 22.96 -1.34
N ASN A 454 -15.94 21.93 -1.35
CA ASN A 454 -16.11 20.98 -0.27
C ASN A 454 -15.95 19.56 -0.82
N TRP A 455 -15.14 18.74 -0.17
CA TRP A 455 -15.01 17.32 -0.51
C TRP A 455 -14.80 16.49 0.75
N GLY A 456 -15.06 15.19 0.65
CA GLY A 456 -14.89 14.30 1.80
C GLY A 456 -15.64 13.00 1.70
N ASN A 457 -15.64 12.26 2.81
CA ASN A 457 -16.28 10.96 2.94
C ASN A 457 -17.08 10.85 4.22
N PHE A 458 -18.08 9.97 4.18
CA PHE A 458 -18.69 9.36 5.34
C PHE A 458 -18.70 7.84 5.17
N ASN A 459 -18.17 7.11 6.14
CA ASN A 459 -18.12 5.65 6.14
C ASN A 459 -18.74 5.11 7.43
N ALA A 460 -19.45 4.00 7.33
CA ALA A 460 -19.93 3.25 8.47
C ALA A 460 -19.82 1.75 8.22
N ALA A 461 -19.31 1.01 9.20
CA ALA A 461 -19.24 -0.44 9.17
C ALA A 461 -19.87 -1.02 10.44
N LEU A 462 -20.80 -1.96 10.26
CA LEU A 462 -21.34 -2.80 11.33
C LEU A 462 -20.76 -4.20 11.17
N ASP A 463 -19.84 -4.55 12.04
CA ASP A 463 -19.00 -5.75 11.93
C ASP A 463 -19.37 -6.76 13.02
N TRP A 464 -19.88 -7.91 12.63
CA TRP A 464 -20.19 -9.01 13.53
C TRP A 464 -19.28 -10.20 13.28
N THR A 465 -18.55 -10.60 14.34
CA THR A 465 -17.70 -11.77 14.31
C THR A 465 -18.26 -12.88 15.18
N TYR A 466 -18.19 -14.13 14.70
CA TYR A 466 -18.69 -15.28 15.41
C TYR A 466 -17.76 -16.50 15.25
N ILE A 467 -17.39 -17.13 16.36
CA ILE A 467 -16.62 -18.39 16.38
C ILE A 467 -17.58 -19.56 16.34
N LEU A 468 -17.79 -20.15 15.17
CA LEU A 468 -18.64 -21.32 14.97
C LEU A 468 -18.06 -22.55 15.66
N SER A 469 -16.75 -22.78 15.51
CA SER A 469 -16.02 -23.87 16.16
C SER A 469 -14.55 -23.47 16.36
N PRO A 470 -13.72 -24.23 17.09
CA PRO A 470 -12.29 -23.98 17.24
C PRO A 470 -11.53 -23.82 15.90
N LYS A 471 -12.09 -24.37 14.81
CA LYS A 471 -11.51 -24.36 13.46
C LYS A 471 -12.23 -23.45 12.46
N PHE A 472 -13.36 -22.86 12.84
CA PHE A 472 -14.20 -22.14 11.91
C PHE A 472 -14.69 -20.80 12.50
N PHE A 473 -14.20 -19.73 11.90
CA PHE A 473 -14.53 -18.34 12.23
C PHE A 473 -15.33 -17.70 11.11
N ALA A 474 -16.33 -16.91 11.46
CA ALA A 474 -17.17 -16.15 10.53
C ALA A 474 -17.14 -14.67 10.86
N ASN A 475 -17.18 -13.86 9.83
CA ASN A 475 -17.33 -12.42 9.91
C ASN A 475 -18.41 -11.96 8.92
N ILE A 476 -19.29 -11.09 9.36
CA ILE A 476 -20.31 -10.44 8.55
C ILE A 476 -20.22 -8.94 8.80
N THR A 477 -20.00 -8.16 7.76
CA THR A 477 -19.87 -6.69 7.85
C THR A 477 -20.89 -6.03 6.94
N GLY A 478 -21.80 -5.24 7.49
CA GLY A 478 -22.62 -4.28 6.74
C GLY A 478 -21.81 -3.03 6.49
N VAL A 479 -21.78 -2.52 5.26
CA VAL A 479 -20.97 -1.38 4.85
C VAL A 479 -21.82 -0.27 4.23
N TYR A 480 -21.50 0.95 4.58
CA TYR A 480 -22.02 2.16 3.97
C TYR A 480 -20.88 3.13 3.69
N THR A 481 -20.81 3.64 2.46
CA THR A 481 -19.82 4.64 2.08
C THR A 481 -20.50 5.75 1.27
N TYR A 482 -20.21 6.98 1.61
CA TYR A 482 -20.60 8.16 0.88
C TYR A 482 -19.40 9.04 0.62
N SER A 483 -19.17 9.44 -0.62
CA SER A 483 -18.12 10.38 -0.98
C SER A 483 -18.71 11.53 -1.78
N LEU A 484 -18.23 12.74 -1.51
CA LEU A 484 -18.70 13.98 -2.05
C LEU A 484 -17.54 14.81 -2.59
N SER A 485 -17.76 15.43 -3.74
CA SER A 485 -17.00 16.56 -4.29
C SER A 485 -17.98 17.62 -4.76
N LYS A 486 -17.91 18.86 -4.22
CA LYS A 486 -18.81 19.95 -4.54
C LYS A 486 -18.05 21.24 -4.66
N LEU A 487 -18.07 21.81 -5.87
CA LEU A 487 -17.55 23.15 -6.18
C LEU A 487 -18.74 24.09 -6.45
N ARG A 488 -18.64 25.29 -5.97
CA ARG A 488 -19.49 26.43 -6.35
C ARG A 488 -18.61 27.62 -6.61
N SER A 489 -18.64 28.10 -7.85
CA SER A 489 -17.98 29.33 -8.30
C SER A 489 -19.02 30.38 -8.54
N LEU A 490 -18.76 31.60 -8.15
CA LEU A 490 -19.57 32.76 -8.37
C LEU A 490 -18.66 33.86 -8.87
N GLU A 491 -19.02 34.46 -10.01
CA GLU A 491 -18.41 35.62 -10.62
C GLU A 491 -19.49 36.68 -10.75
N ASP A 492 -19.24 37.91 -10.28
CA ASP A 492 -20.21 39.02 -10.29
C ASP A 492 -19.49 40.31 -10.66
N ASP A 493 -19.46 40.58 -11.95
CA ASP A 493 -18.81 41.74 -12.53
C ASP A 493 -19.84 42.83 -12.70
N ARG A 494 -19.61 43.99 -12.10
CA ARG A 494 -20.55 45.13 -12.11
C ARG A 494 -19.83 46.39 -12.53
N VAL A 495 -20.43 47.04 -13.48
CA VAL A 495 -20.03 48.41 -13.94
C VAL A 495 -21.07 49.42 -13.48
N THR A 496 -20.61 50.42 -12.74
CA THR A 496 -21.46 51.52 -12.28
C THR A 496 -21.02 52.83 -12.91
N ASP A 497 -22.00 53.69 -13.26
CA ASP A 497 -21.75 55.03 -13.77
C ASP A 497 -21.33 55.98 -12.62
N THR A 498 -21.02 57.21 -12.96
CA THR A 498 -20.64 58.29 -12.00
C THR A 498 -21.70 58.61 -10.97
N ASN A 499 -22.96 58.26 -11.20
CA ASN A 499 -24.08 58.50 -10.30
C ASN A 499 -24.32 57.29 -9.39
N GLY A 500 -23.50 56.22 -9.48
CA GLY A 500 -23.66 54.99 -8.75
C GLY A 500 -24.78 54.11 -9.29
N LYS A 501 -25.32 54.38 -10.51
CA LYS A 501 -26.29 53.51 -11.17
C LYS A 501 -25.55 52.37 -11.88
N GLU A 502 -25.98 51.11 -11.67
CA GLU A 502 -25.48 49.95 -12.42
C GLU A 502 -25.79 50.13 -13.92
N SER A 503 -24.73 50.21 -14.71
CA SER A 503 -24.82 50.29 -16.17
C SER A 503 -24.75 48.91 -16.81
N SER A 504 -23.90 48.05 -16.30
CA SER A 504 -23.91 46.65 -16.72
C SER A 504 -23.58 45.70 -15.54
N ARG A 505 -24.08 44.50 -15.62
CA ARG A 505 -23.77 43.40 -14.70
C ARG A 505 -23.71 42.10 -15.45
N GLN A 506 -22.60 41.38 -15.24
CA GLN A 506 -22.46 39.99 -15.63
C GLN A 506 -22.32 39.14 -14.37
N PHE A 507 -23.29 38.31 -14.11
CA PHE A 507 -23.28 37.40 -12.95
C PHE A 507 -23.34 35.98 -13.45
N THR A 508 -22.36 35.21 -13.11
CA THR A 508 -22.28 33.77 -13.38
C THR A 508 -22.16 33.01 -12.08
N GLU A 509 -23.05 32.10 -11.85
CA GLU A 509 -22.91 31.10 -10.75
C GLU A 509 -22.84 29.73 -11.38
N HIS A 510 -21.74 29.04 -11.15
CA HIS A 510 -21.50 27.67 -11.59
C HIS A 510 -21.38 26.74 -10.41
N GLY A 511 -22.18 25.68 -10.39
CA GLY A 511 -22.15 24.62 -9.37
C GLY A 511 -21.82 23.27 -9.97
N TYR A 512 -20.78 22.64 -9.46
CA TYR A 512 -20.41 21.25 -9.75
C TYR A 512 -20.64 20.38 -8.52
N HIS A 513 -21.24 19.21 -8.72
CA HIS A 513 -21.53 18.26 -7.67
C HIS A 513 -21.35 16.81 -8.14
N SER A 514 -20.44 16.09 -7.52
CA SER A 514 -20.20 14.66 -7.77
C SER A 514 -20.33 13.85 -6.48
N THR A 515 -21.02 12.71 -6.55
CA THR A 515 -21.14 11.79 -5.41
C THR A 515 -21.07 10.33 -5.84
N ILE A 516 -20.51 9.52 -4.95
CA ILE A 516 -20.69 8.07 -4.95
C ILE A 516 -21.26 7.64 -3.60
N ASN A 517 -22.24 6.75 -3.63
CA ASN A 517 -22.92 6.23 -2.46
C ASN A 517 -23.04 4.72 -2.60
N ASP A 518 -22.38 3.99 -1.71
CA ASP A 518 -22.33 2.53 -1.70
C ASP A 518 -23.01 1.97 -0.45
N VAL A 519 -23.86 0.98 -0.68
CA VAL A 519 -24.50 0.19 0.37
C VAL A 519 -24.23 -1.29 0.07
N GLY A 520 -23.72 -2.01 1.06
CA GLY A 520 -23.40 -3.40 0.81
C GLY A 520 -23.16 -4.22 2.08
N TYR A 521 -22.77 -5.46 1.86
CA TYR A 521 -22.34 -6.33 2.94
C TYR A 521 -21.21 -7.26 2.46
N ARG A 522 -20.43 -7.74 3.42
CA ARG A 522 -19.35 -8.72 3.23
C ARG A 522 -19.58 -9.89 4.16
N MET A 523 -19.38 -11.10 3.64
CA MET A 523 -19.32 -12.32 4.43
C MET A 523 -18.00 -13.01 4.19
N ALA A 524 -17.24 -13.22 5.26
CA ALA A 524 -15.92 -13.84 5.22
C ALA A 524 -15.85 -14.99 6.20
N PHE A 525 -15.36 -16.11 5.73
CA PHE A 525 -15.21 -17.34 6.48
C PHE A 525 -13.74 -17.76 6.49
N ASP A 526 -13.23 -18.13 7.67
CA ASP A 526 -11.89 -18.62 7.91
C ASP A 526 -12.00 -20.04 8.50
N TYR A 527 -11.54 -21.05 7.76
CA TYR A 527 -11.69 -22.44 8.09
C TYR A 527 -10.35 -23.17 8.06
N ARG A 528 -9.96 -23.77 9.15
CA ARG A 528 -8.73 -24.54 9.33
C ARG A 528 -9.03 -26.02 9.59
N PRO A 529 -9.39 -26.81 8.59
CA PRO A 529 -9.74 -28.21 8.76
C PRO A 529 -8.58 -29.05 9.30
N THR A 530 -7.37 -28.76 8.85
CA THR A 530 -6.14 -29.42 9.23
C THR A 530 -5.01 -28.39 9.46
N PRO A 531 -3.88 -28.77 10.08
CA PRO A 531 -2.71 -27.89 10.22
C PRO A 531 -2.10 -27.44 8.88
N ARG A 532 -2.42 -28.12 7.79
CA ARG A 532 -1.85 -27.88 6.46
C ARG A 532 -2.72 -27.01 5.56
N HIS A 533 -3.98 -26.82 5.90
CA HIS A 533 -4.94 -26.10 5.09
C HIS A 533 -5.56 -24.96 5.88
N HIS A 534 -5.48 -23.77 5.33
CA HIS A 534 -6.14 -22.56 5.81
C HIS A 534 -7.01 -22.01 4.70
N ILE A 535 -8.28 -22.42 4.68
CA ILE A 535 -9.25 -22.08 3.65
C ILE A 535 -9.97 -20.81 4.06
N ARG A 536 -9.98 -19.81 3.16
CA ARG A 536 -10.72 -18.58 3.31
C ARG A 536 -11.66 -18.44 2.13
N PHE A 537 -12.90 -18.20 2.38
CA PHE A 537 -13.93 -18.04 1.33
C PHE A 537 -14.99 -17.05 1.78
N GLY A 538 -15.73 -16.51 0.83
CA GLY A 538 -16.76 -15.55 1.13
C GLY A 538 -17.29 -14.84 -0.11
N HIS A 539 -18.07 -13.82 0.14
CA HIS A 539 -18.58 -12.94 -0.92
C HIS A 539 -18.83 -11.53 -0.39
N ASP A 540 -18.72 -10.57 -1.29
CA ASP A 540 -19.00 -9.15 -1.07
C ASP A 540 -20.06 -8.72 -2.06
N PHE A 541 -21.07 -8.00 -1.60
CA PHE A 541 -22.12 -7.43 -2.43
C PHE A 541 -22.21 -5.94 -2.19
N THR A 542 -22.23 -5.13 -3.26
CA THR A 542 -22.32 -3.67 -3.17
C THR A 542 -23.29 -3.13 -4.23
N LEU A 543 -24.19 -2.27 -3.79
CA LEU A 543 -25.01 -1.40 -4.62
C LEU A 543 -24.34 -0.03 -4.70
N HIS A 544 -23.97 0.39 -5.88
CA HIS A 544 -23.35 1.68 -6.16
C HIS A 544 -24.38 2.63 -6.74
N HIS A 545 -24.40 3.85 -6.21
CA HIS A 545 -25.16 4.98 -6.78
C HIS A 545 -24.18 6.11 -7.10
N PHE A 546 -23.94 6.31 -8.38
CA PHE A 546 -23.08 7.37 -8.88
C PHE A 546 -23.89 8.58 -9.34
N ARG A 547 -23.41 9.76 -8.98
CA ARG A 547 -23.78 11.03 -9.61
C ARG A 547 -22.47 11.68 -10.07
N PRO A 548 -21.89 11.21 -11.17
CA PRO A 548 -20.56 11.65 -11.57
C PRO A 548 -20.53 13.11 -11.98
N GLN A 549 -21.68 13.63 -12.48
CA GLN A 549 -21.77 14.96 -13.04
C GLN A 549 -23.17 15.53 -12.75
N SER A 550 -23.19 16.58 -11.93
CA SER A 550 -24.38 17.41 -11.75
C SER A 550 -23.90 18.86 -11.77
N ASN A 551 -24.22 19.56 -12.82
CA ASN A 551 -23.84 20.95 -13.03
C ASN A 551 -25.09 21.81 -13.03
N ASP A 552 -25.07 22.87 -12.24
CA ASP A 552 -26.08 23.91 -12.22
C ASP A 552 -25.38 25.23 -12.59
N GLN A 553 -25.88 25.92 -13.59
CA GLN A 553 -25.35 27.22 -14.05
C GLN A 553 -26.46 28.24 -14.12
N ILE A 554 -26.17 29.44 -13.62
CA ILE A 554 -27.04 30.60 -13.68
C ILE A 554 -26.21 31.72 -14.23
N ASP A 555 -26.62 32.25 -15.39
CA ASP A 555 -26.02 33.42 -16.00
C ASP A 555 -27.06 34.52 -16.00
N ILE A 556 -26.70 35.70 -15.51
CA ILE A 556 -27.50 36.92 -15.58
C ILE A 556 -26.66 37.98 -16.26
N PHE A 557 -27.15 38.46 -17.33
CA PHE A 557 -26.55 39.61 -18.04
C PHE A 557 -27.53 40.74 -18.02
N SER A 558 -27.12 41.91 -17.59
CA SER A 558 -27.91 43.14 -17.69
C SER A 558 -27.06 44.27 -18.24
N ASN A 559 -27.68 45.10 -19.10
CA ASN A 559 -27.07 46.30 -19.68
C ASN A 559 -28.12 47.39 -19.70
N ASP A 560 -27.88 48.51 -19.02
CA ASP A 560 -28.77 49.68 -18.91
C ASP A 560 -30.23 49.35 -18.50
N GLY A 561 -30.41 48.29 -17.71
CA GLY A 561 -31.71 47.88 -17.19
C GLY A 561 -32.47 46.86 -18.05
N GLU A 562 -31.95 46.51 -19.22
CA GLU A 562 -32.39 45.34 -19.98
C GLU A 562 -31.51 44.15 -19.65
N GLY A 563 -32.09 43.00 -19.30
CA GLY A 563 -31.31 41.84 -18.87
C GLY A 563 -31.92 40.51 -19.31
N ASP A 564 -31.07 39.54 -19.44
CA ASP A 564 -31.43 38.15 -19.69
C ASP A 564 -30.93 37.24 -18.55
N THR A 565 -31.64 36.15 -18.30
CA THR A 565 -31.25 35.15 -17.28
C THR A 565 -31.34 33.78 -17.89
N THR A 566 -30.19 33.11 -17.99
CA THR A 566 -30.08 31.73 -18.45
C THR A 566 -29.84 30.81 -17.26
N LYS A 567 -30.61 29.70 -17.23
CA LYS A 567 -30.41 28.63 -16.22
C LYS A 567 -30.24 27.28 -16.91
N VAL A 568 -29.13 26.64 -16.63
CA VAL A 568 -28.84 25.31 -17.15
C VAL A 568 -28.64 24.37 -15.96
N SER A 569 -29.30 23.22 -15.99
CA SER A 569 -29.09 22.16 -14.98
C SER A 569 -28.92 20.83 -15.68
N SER A 570 -27.86 20.14 -15.37
CA SER A 570 -27.57 18.80 -15.88
C SER A 570 -27.34 17.85 -14.70
N LYS A 571 -28.02 16.70 -14.71
CA LYS A 571 -27.92 15.68 -13.66
C LYS A 571 -27.66 14.33 -14.26
N SER A 572 -26.53 13.74 -13.92
CA SER A 572 -26.18 12.38 -14.29
C SER A 572 -26.42 11.45 -13.10
N HIS A 573 -27.05 10.32 -13.35
CA HIS A 573 -27.28 9.27 -12.34
C HIS A 573 -27.05 7.91 -12.94
N LEU A 574 -26.19 7.12 -12.31
CA LEU A 574 -25.90 5.74 -12.68
C LEU A 574 -25.97 4.85 -11.45
N ALA A 575 -26.67 3.71 -11.59
CA ALA A 575 -26.70 2.67 -10.59
C ALA A 575 -25.97 1.43 -11.11
N ALA A 576 -25.19 0.81 -10.26
CA ALA A 576 -24.49 -0.44 -10.57
C ALA A 576 -24.54 -1.41 -9.39
N THR A 577 -24.44 -2.69 -9.69
CA THR A 577 -24.38 -3.76 -8.70
C THR A 577 -23.09 -4.53 -8.88
N GLU A 578 -22.30 -4.66 -7.80
CA GLU A 578 -21.09 -5.47 -7.79
C GLU A 578 -21.22 -6.65 -6.84
N LEU A 579 -20.85 -7.85 -7.31
CA LEU A 579 -20.78 -9.08 -6.52
C LEU A 579 -19.42 -9.74 -6.74
N ASN A 580 -18.64 -9.88 -5.66
CA ASN A 580 -17.39 -10.64 -5.66
C ASN A 580 -17.60 -11.92 -4.84
N VAL A 581 -17.22 -13.07 -5.40
CA VAL A 581 -17.22 -14.37 -4.71
C VAL A 581 -15.81 -14.92 -4.76
N TYR A 582 -15.26 -15.29 -3.62
CA TYR A 582 -13.88 -15.74 -3.55
C TYR A 582 -13.70 -17.00 -2.73
N ALA A 583 -12.67 -17.76 -3.08
CA ALA A 583 -12.16 -18.86 -2.29
C ALA A 583 -10.63 -18.95 -2.45
N GLU A 584 -9.93 -19.23 -1.37
CA GLU A 584 -8.48 -19.45 -1.36
C GLU A 584 -8.11 -20.49 -0.32
N ASP A 585 -7.06 -21.28 -0.59
CA ASP A 585 -6.45 -22.19 0.37
C ASP A 585 -4.96 -21.90 0.49
N GLU A 586 -4.52 -21.57 1.69
CA GLU A 586 -3.13 -21.46 2.05
C GLU A 586 -2.64 -22.80 2.61
N MET A 587 -1.86 -23.50 1.79
CA MET A 587 -1.43 -24.89 2.02
C MET A 587 0.02 -24.95 2.48
N THR A 588 0.29 -25.63 3.57
CA THR A 588 1.64 -26.07 3.97
C THR A 588 1.92 -27.43 3.35
N LEU A 589 2.59 -27.45 2.19
CA LEU A 589 2.87 -28.70 1.45
C LEU A 589 3.96 -29.52 2.12
N SER A 590 4.96 -28.85 2.70
CA SER A 590 6.04 -29.48 3.49
C SER A 590 6.67 -28.44 4.43
N ASN A 591 7.67 -28.82 5.20
CA ASN A 591 8.43 -27.90 6.07
C ASN A 591 9.16 -26.78 5.28
N HIS A 592 9.31 -26.94 3.96
CA HIS A 592 10.02 -25.99 3.10
C HIS A 592 9.11 -25.31 2.08
N TRP A 593 7.95 -25.87 1.77
CA TRP A 593 7.08 -25.37 0.72
C TRP A 593 5.71 -25.00 1.26
N SER A 594 5.28 -23.78 0.95
CA SER A 594 3.90 -23.32 1.14
C SER A 594 3.34 -22.78 -0.19
N LEU A 595 2.06 -22.97 -0.40
CA LEU A 595 1.32 -22.52 -1.58
C LEU A 595 0.04 -21.83 -1.11
N ASN A 596 -0.23 -20.65 -1.62
CA ASN A 596 -1.57 -20.04 -1.55
C ASN A 596 -2.15 -20.06 -2.96
N ALA A 597 -3.31 -20.64 -3.14
CA ALA A 597 -4.02 -20.67 -4.41
C ALA A 597 -5.47 -20.27 -4.19
N GLY A 598 -5.97 -19.37 -5.02
CA GLY A 598 -7.33 -18.87 -4.89
C GLY A 598 -7.87 -18.28 -6.17
N MET A 599 -9.15 -17.97 -6.15
CA MET A 599 -9.89 -17.34 -7.24
C MET A 599 -10.86 -16.32 -6.68
N ASN A 600 -10.98 -15.19 -7.36
CA ASN A 600 -12.05 -14.23 -7.17
C ASN A 600 -12.90 -14.20 -8.45
N MET A 601 -14.21 -14.32 -8.32
CA MET A 601 -15.16 -14.13 -9.39
C MET A 601 -15.86 -12.80 -9.16
N ALA A 602 -15.68 -11.85 -10.07
CA ALA A 602 -16.28 -10.53 -10.01
C ALA A 602 -17.39 -10.40 -11.05
N LEU A 603 -18.59 -10.03 -10.59
CA LEU A 603 -19.76 -9.74 -11.41
C LEU A 603 -20.12 -8.27 -11.23
N PHE A 604 -20.30 -7.55 -12.33
CA PHE A 604 -20.70 -6.15 -12.31
C PHE A 604 -21.83 -5.90 -13.31
N HIS A 605 -22.94 -5.36 -12.83
CA HIS A 605 -24.12 -5.05 -13.64
C HIS A 605 -24.38 -3.55 -13.66
N VAL A 606 -24.44 -2.99 -14.86
CA VAL A 606 -24.66 -1.56 -15.08
C VAL A 606 -25.34 -1.32 -16.43
N GLN A 607 -26.32 -0.42 -16.51
CA GLN A 607 -27.01 -0.04 -17.77
C GLN A 607 -27.53 -1.24 -18.58
N GLY A 608 -27.98 -2.31 -17.91
CA GLY A 608 -28.51 -3.52 -18.56
C GLY A 608 -27.40 -4.49 -19.05
N LYS A 609 -26.11 -4.17 -18.94
CA LYS A 609 -24.98 -5.02 -19.29
C LYS A 609 -24.37 -5.65 -18.05
N THR A 610 -24.05 -6.93 -18.12
CA THR A 610 -23.36 -7.66 -17.06
C THR A 610 -21.97 -8.05 -17.53
N PHE A 611 -20.97 -7.68 -16.75
CA PHE A 611 -19.58 -8.11 -16.89
C PHE A 611 -19.29 -9.20 -15.88
N MET A 612 -18.55 -10.22 -16.29
CA MET A 612 -18.10 -11.31 -15.43
C MET A 612 -16.62 -11.56 -15.69
N ASN A 613 -15.81 -11.49 -14.64
CA ASN A 613 -14.39 -11.76 -14.70
C ASN A 613 -14.00 -12.81 -13.65
N LEU A 614 -13.03 -13.64 -14.00
CA LEU A 614 -12.40 -14.62 -13.11
C LEU A 614 -10.95 -14.22 -12.88
N ASP A 615 -10.60 -14.00 -11.63
CA ASP A 615 -9.29 -13.53 -11.21
C ASP A 615 -8.54 -14.62 -10.43
N PRO A 616 -7.84 -15.56 -11.11
CA PRO A 616 -7.00 -16.56 -10.46
C PRO A 616 -5.76 -15.93 -9.82
N ARG A 617 -5.35 -16.47 -8.67
CA ARG A 617 -4.21 -16.00 -7.90
C ARG A 617 -3.46 -17.19 -7.31
N ALA A 618 -2.14 -17.11 -7.35
CA ALA A 618 -1.28 -18.12 -6.74
C ALA A 618 -0.03 -17.47 -6.19
N ALA A 619 0.42 -17.92 -5.03
CA ALA A 619 1.69 -17.55 -4.44
C ALA A 619 2.36 -18.80 -3.88
N VAL A 620 3.62 -18.96 -4.16
CA VAL A 620 4.43 -20.08 -3.69
C VAL A 620 5.63 -19.54 -2.90
N LYS A 621 5.93 -20.21 -1.79
CA LYS A 621 7.10 -19.96 -0.97
C LYS A 621 7.95 -21.23 -0.86
N TYR A 622 9.25 -21.08 -1.08
CA TYR A 622 10.27 -22.07 -0.78
C TYR A 622 11.24 -21.56 0.27
N GLN A 623 11.29 -22.20 1.42
CA GLN A 623 12.13 -21.82 2.54
C GLN A 623 13.11 -22.95 2.86
N PRO A 624 14.34 -22.93 2.29
CA PRO A 624 15.33 -24.00 2.49
C PRO A 624 15.85 -24.05 3.92
N ASN A 625 15.86 -22.93 4.62
CA ASN A 625 16.29 -22.82 6.01
C ASN A 625 15.61 -21.63 6.71
N ARG A 626 15.85 -21.44 8.01
CA ARG A 626 15.24 -20.38 8.81
C ARG A 626 15.68 -18.95 8.45
N TYR A 627 16.68 -18.78 7.60
CA TYR A 627 17.25 -17.46 7.27
C TYR A 627 16.93 -17.00 5.85
N LEU A 628 16.48 -17.88 4.98
CA LEU A 628 16.32 -17.61 3.56
C LEU A 628 14.97 -18.13 3.05
N SER A 629 14.27 -17.30 2.29
CA SER A 629 13.01 -17.65 1.63
C SER A 629 13.00 -17.11 0.20
N PHE A 630 12.50 -17.92 -0.73
CA PHE A 630 12.20 -17.57 -2.11
C PHE A 630 10.70 -17.59 -2.28
N LYS A 631 10.17 -16.59 -2.96
CA LYS A 631 8.73 -16.49 -3.24
C LYS A 631 8.49 -16.14 -4.68
N ALA A 632 7.36 -16.59 -5.21
CA ALA A 632 6.84 -16.15 -6.49
C ALA A 632 5.31 -16.09 -6.42
N SER A 633 4.73 -15.15 -7.13
CA SER A 633 3.28 -15.01 -7.23
C SER A 633 2.83 -14.63 -8.63
N TYR A 634 1.61 -15.04 -8.95
CA TYR A 634 0.84 -14.60 -10.10
C TYR A 634 -0.52 -14.14 -9.61
N THR A 635 -0.96 -12.98 -10.06
CA THR A 635 -2.21 -12.37 -9.63
C THR A 635 -2.89 -11.71 -10.81
N THR A 636 -4.18 -11.95 -10.97
CA THR A 636 -5.03 -11.17 -11.85
C THR A 636 -6.01 -10.32 -11.04
N MET A 637 -6.34 -9.15 -11.55
CA MET A 637 -7.19 -8.18 -10.89
C MET A 637 -8.07 -7.46 -11.90
N THR A 638 -9.33 -7.24 -11.54
CA THR A 638 -10.31 -6.50 -12.35
C THR A 638 -10.84 -5.29 -11.57
N GLN A 639 -11.04 -4.17 -12.26
CA GLN A 639 -11.57 -2.93 -11.67
C GLN A 639 -12.75 -2.42 -12.49
N PHE A 640 -13.88 -2.12 -11.82
CA PHE A 640 -15.11 -1.60 -12.42
C PHE A 640 -15.40 -0.15 -12.05
N VAL A 641 -14.81 0.34 -10.98
CA VAL A 641 -15.03 1.70 -10.47
C VAL A 641 -13.74 2.50 -10.61
N HIS A 642 -13.77 3.58 -11.39
CA HIS A 642 -12.61 4.35 -11.83
C HIS A 642 -12.71 5.79 -11.33
N LYS A 643 -11.57 6.41 -11.06
CA LYS A 643 -11.45 7.85 -10.86
C LYS A 643 -10.83 8.46 -12.12
N ILE A 644 -11.52 9.39 -12.74
CA ILE A 644 -11.03 10.05 -13.94
C ILE A 644 -10.45 11.39 -13.56
N SER A 645 -9.18 11.59 -13.90
CA SER A 645 -8.43 12.84 -13.68
C SER A 645 -7.93 13.39 -15.01
N ASN A 646 -8.04 14.69 -15.17
CA ASN A 646 -7.52 15.42 -16.33
C ASN A 646 -6.23 16.18 -16.01
N ALA A 647 -5.92 16.35 -14.73
CA ALA A 647 -4.73 17.06 -14.28
C ALA A 647 -3.51 16.12 -14.13
N TYR A 648 -2.34 16.73 -14.10
CA TYR A 648 -1.09 16.03 -13.79
C TYR A 648 -1.09 15.43 -12.39
N ILE A 649 -1.77 16.08 -11.45
CA ILE A 649 -1.99 15.66 -10.07
C ILE A 649 -3.47 15.28 -9.85
N ASP A 650 -3.74 14.45 -8.85
CA ASP A 650 -5.11 14.15 -8.43
C ASP A 650 -5.73 15.37 -7.76
N LEU A 651 -6.85 15.83 -8.29
CA LEU A 651 -7.62 16.94 -7.75
C LEU A 651 -8.85 16.43 -6.97
N PRO A 652 -9.31 17.17 -5.98
CA PRO A 652 -10.57 16.85 -5.30
C PRO A 652 -11.80 16.96 -6.21
N SER A 653 -11.69 17.66 -7.34
CA SER A 653 -12.71 17.75 -8.41
C SER A 653 -12.76 16.50 -9.29
N ASP A 654 -11.73 15.65 -9.28
CA ASP A 654 -11.77 14.37 -9.97
C ASP A 654 -12.90 13.49 -9.42
N TYR A 655 -13.60 12.80 -10.28
CA TYR A 655 -14.81 12.09 -9.90
C TYR A 655 -14.75 10.59 -10.19
N TRP A 656 -15.48 9.86 -9.38
CA TRP A 656 -15.60 8.41 -9.49
C TRP A 656 -16.75 8.03 -10.42
N VAL A 657 -16.46 7.11 -11.34
CA VAL A 657 -17.38 6.61 -12.35
C VAL A 657 -17.35 5.09 -12.41
N PRO A 658 -18.46 4.43 -12.78
CA PRO A 658 -18.45 3.01 -13.05
C PRO A 658 -17.96 2.72 -14.48
N THR A 659 -17.51 1.52 -14.76
CA THR A 659 -17.54 0.95 -16.11
C THR A 659 -18.97 1.09 -16.66
N THR A 660 -19.11 1.51 -17.92
CA THR A 660 -20.40 1.67 -18.58
C THR A 660 -20.65 0.56 -19.61
N ALA A 661 -21.81 0.56 -20.27
CA ALA A 661 -22.05 -0.39 -21.36
C ALA A 661 -21.09 -0.19 -22.56
N ARG A 662 -20.42 0.98 -22.67
CA ARG A 662 -19.48 1.31 -23.75
C ARG A 662 -18.04 0.93 -23.44
N LEU A 663 -17.66 0.97 -22.16
CA LEU A 663 -16.29 0.75 -21.70
C LEU A 663 -16.08 -0.68 -21.22
N HIS A 664 -14.85 -1.17 -21.34
CA HIS A 664 -14.46 -2.43 -20.76
C HIS A 664 -13.95 -2.24 -19.33
N PRO A 665 -14.12 -3.23 -18.45
CA PRO A 665 -13.47 -3.23 -17.15
C PRO A 665 -11.96 -3.18 -17.32
N MET A 666 -11.28 -2.39 -16.50
CA MET A 666 -9.81 -2.43 -16.44
C MET A 666 -9.36 -3.77 -15.88
N HIS A 667 -8.30 -4.33 -16.45
CA HIS A 667 -7.77 -5.63 -16.04
C HIS A 667 -6.24 -5.61 -15.96
N SER A 668 -5.67 -6.35 -14.98
CA SER A 668 -4.23 -6.48 -14.86
C SER A 668 -3.79 -7.92 -14.58
N HIS A 669 -2.62 -8.26 -15.09
CA HIS A 669 -1.86 -9.45 -14.77
C HIS A 669 -0.55 -9.03 -14.14
N GLN A 670 -0.22 -9.59 -12.98
CA GLN A 670 1.02 -9.29 -12.29
C GLN A 670 1.75 -10.57 -11.90
N TRP A 671 3.04 -10.61 -12.23
CA TRP A 671 4.00 -11.61 -11.77
C TRP A 671 4.97 -10.93 -10.83
N ALA A 672 5.27 -11.56 -9.71
CA ALA A 672 6.29 -11.09 -8.80
C ALA A 672 7.11 -12.26 -8.28
N ALA A 673 8.42 -12.04 -8.09
CA ALA A 673 9.30 -13.00 -7.46
C ALA A 673 10.29 -12.28 -6.55
N GLY A 674 10.63 -12.91 -5.42
CA GLY A 674 11.51 -12.27 -4.45
C GLY A 674 12.34 -13.24 -3.64
N VAL A 675 13.43 -12.71 -3.10
CA VAL A 675 14.33 -13.37 -2.16
C VAL A 675 14.33 -12.56 -0.87
N TYR A 676 14.16 -13.26 0.24
CA TYR A 676 14.11 -12.66 1.58
C TYR A 676 15.17 -13.33 2.44
N LEU A 677 16.01 -12.53 3.05
CA LEU A 677 17.16 -12.98 3.81
C LEU A 677 17.18 -12.31 5.18
N GLN A 678 17.33 -13.10 6.22
CA GLN A 678 17.49 -12.66 7.59
C GLN A 678 18.74 -13.31 8.19
N PRO A 679 19.94 -12.77 7.92
CA PRO A 679 21.21 -13.39 8.30
C PRO A 679 21.39 -13.48 9.82
N ASN A 680 20.76 -12.59 10.56
CA ASN A 680 20.73 -12.57 12.03
C ASN A 680 19.48 -11.83 12.53
N ARG A 681 19.32 -11.75 13.85
CA ARG A 681 18.16 -11.10 14.51
C ARG A 681 18.04 -9.58 14.30
N HIS A 682 19.04 -8.94 13.69
CA HIS A 682 19.04 -7.49 13.50
C HIS A 682 18.75 -7.06 12.07
N TRP A 683 19.05 -7.92 11.08
CA TRP A 683 18.91 -7.60 9.67
C TRP A 683 17.76 -8.37 9.01
N LEU A 684 16.94 -7.65 8.27
CA LEU A 684 16.00 -8.21 7.31
C LEU A 684 16.26 -7.55 5.96
N LEU A 685 16.58 -8.36 4.96
CA LEU A 685 16.89 -7.91 3.60
C LEU A 685 15.90 -8.57 2.64
N SER A 686 15.42 -7.83 1.66
CA SER A 686 14.64 -8.39 0.56
C SER A 686 15.04 -7.81 -0.79
N MET A 687 14.86 -8.62 -1.81
CA MET A 687 14.96 -8.24 -3.21
C MET A 687 13.74 -8.83 -3.93
N GLU A 688 12.93 -7.97 -4.55
CA GLU A 688 11.76 -8.37 -5.31
C GLU A 688 11.84 -7.85 -6.75
N GLY A 689 11.36 -8.63 -7.71
CA GLY A 689 11.14 -8.20 -9.08
C GLY A 689 9.69 -8.38 -9.44
N TYR A 690 9.13 -7.44 -10.20
CA TYR A 690 7.75 -7.53 -10.68
C TYR A 690 7.63 -7.20 -12.16
N TYR A 691 6.60 -7.77 -12.79
CA TYR A 691 6.12 -7.41 -14.11
C TYR A 691 4.59 -7.36 -14.08
N LYS A 692 4.01 -6.19 -14.41
CA LYS A 692 2.56 -5.96 -14.48
C LYS A 692 2.18 -5.53 -15.90
N TRP A 693 1.16 -6.19 -16.45
CA TRP A 693 0.50 -5.82 -17.69
C TRP A 693 -0.92 -5.38 -17.35
N SER A 694 -1.35 -4.20 -17.84
CA SER A 694 -2.72 -3.72 -17.67
C SER A 694 -3.36 -3.44 -19.02
N SER A 695 -4.66 -3.68 -19.12
CA SER A 695 -5.49 -3.41 -20.30
C SER A 695 -6.72 -2.62 -19.94
N HIS A 696 -7.27 -1.91 -20.93
CA HIS A 696 -8.44 -1.04 -20.80
C HIS A 696 -8.27 0.08 -19.76
N LEU A 697 -7.02 0.56 -19.58
CA LEU A 697 -6.75 1.75 -18.76
C LEU A 697 -7.47 2.95 -19.36
N LEU A 698 -8.04 3.83 -18.53
CA LEU A 698 -8.82 4.97 -18.99
C LEU A 698 -8.01 6.27 -18.93
N GLN A 699 -8.16 7.10 -19.97
CA GLN A 699 -7.62 8.45 -20.06
C GLN A 699 -8.56 9.33 -20.88
N TYR A 700 -8.63 10.63 -20.58
CA TYR A 700 -9.35 11.57 -21.46
C TYR A 700 -8.72 11.67 -22.86
N THR A 701 -9.55 11.80 -23.87
CA THR A 701 -9.11 12.00 -25.27
C THR A 701 -8.40 13.34 -25.45
N ASN A 702 -8.92 14.38 -24.78
CA ASN A 702 -8.39 15.73 -24.85
C ASN A 702 -8.41 16.38 -23.47
N TRP A 703 -7.72 17.52 -23.31
CA TRP A 703 -7.86 18.38 -22.15
C TRP A 703 -9.31 18.85 -21.98
N GLN A 704 -9.91 18.59 -20.84
CA GLN A 704 -11.30 18.92 -20.52
C GLN A 704 -11.42 20.08 -19.50
N GLY A 705 -10.33 20.79 -19.23
CA GLY A 705 -10.26 21.78 -18.15
C GLY A 705 -10.01 21.15 -16.77
N LEU A 706 -10.00 21.96 -15.73
CA LEU A 706 -9.87 21.51 -14.33
C LEU A 706 -11.21 20.99 -13.78
N GLU A 707 -12.32 21.35 -14.43
CA GLU A 707 -13.64 20.86 -14.12
C GLU A 707 -13.99 19.66 -15.01
N PRO A 708 -14.69 18.66 -14.48
CA PRO A 708 -15.14 17.52 -15.29
C PRO A 708 -16.13 17.95 -16.37
N PRO A 709 -16.15 17.29 -17.55
CA PRO A 709 -17.10 17.58 -18.59
C PRO A 709 -18.55 17.42 -18.12
N ALA A 710 -19.41 18.36 -18.47
CA ALA A 710 -20.79 18.41 -17.99
C ALA A 710 -21.67 17.19 -18.38
N ASN A 711 -21.41 16.55 -19.52
CA ASN A 711 -22.22 15.45 -20.03
C ASN A 711 -21.35 14.40 -20.78
N ASN A 712 -21.86 13.16 -20.85
CA ASN A 712 -21.32 12.09 -21.70
C ASN A 712 -19.82 11.83 -21.50
N TRP A 713 -19.37 11.81 -20.26
CA TRP A 713 -17.95 11.62 -19.93
C TRP A 713 -17.37 10.33 -20.56
N ASP A 714 -18.18 9.25 -20.69
CA ASP A 714 -17.78 7.97 -21.25
C ASP A 714 -17.51 7.99 -22.77
N THR A 715 -17.87 9.07 -23.46
CA THR A 715 -17.50 9.30 -24.86
C THR A 715 -16.24 10.17 -25.00
N LYS A 716 -15.74 10.71 -23.89
CA LYS A 716 -14.58 11.62 -23.85
C LYS A 716 -13.34 10.95 -23.28
N VAL A 717 -13.42 9.65 -23.06
CA VAL A 717 -12.31 8.82 -22.59
C VAL A 717 -11.95 7.76 -23.62
N MET A 718 -10.69 7.38 -23.64
CA MET A 718 -10.14 6.30 -24.45
C MET A 718 -9.59 5.19 -23.57
N GLU A 719 -9.52 4.00 -24.13
CA GLU A 719 -8.94 2.83 -23.48
C GLU A 719 -7.50 2.59 -23.96
N GLY A 720 -6.63 2.17 -23.05
CA GLY A 720 -5.23 1.92 -23.34
C GLY A 720 -4.63 0.76 -22.57
N HIS A 721 -3.33 0.61 -22.71
CA HIS A 721 -2.54 -0.45 -22.10
C HIS A 721 -1.40 0.09 -21.26
N GLY A 722 -1.01 -0.69 -20.23
CA GLY A 722 0.14 -0.40 -19.38
C GLY A 722 1.14 -1.57 -19.31
N ARG A 723 2.44 -1.24 -19.24
CA ARG A 723 3.54 -2.18 -18.96
C ARG A 723 4.40 -1.59 -17.88
N PHE A 724 4.46 -2.28 -16.74
CA PHE A 724 5.17 -1.82 -15.57
C PHE A 724 6.05 -2.94 -15.05
N TYR A 725 7.33 -2.66 -14.85
CA TYR A 725 8.27 -3.66 -14.31
C TYR A 725 9.40 -2.99 -13.56
N GLY A 726 9.94 -3.72 -12.59
CA GLY A 726 11.01 -3.17 -11.76
C GLY A 726 11.65 -4.17 -10.83
N LEU A 727 12.70 -3.69 -10.16
CA LEU A 727 13.43 -4.36 -9.10
C LEU A 727 13.36 -3.50 -7.84
N GLU A 728 13.13 -4.13 -6.72
CA GLU A 728 13.00 -3.51 -5.40
C GLU A 728 13.98 -4.15 -4.43
N PHE A 729 14.61 -3.32 -3.61
CA PHE A 729 15.52 -3.75 -2.56
C PHE A 729 15.11 -3.06 -1.27
N ASP A 730 14.89 -3.83 -0.21
CA ASP A 730 14.64 -3.30 1.12
C ASP A 730 15.67 -3.87 2.09
N ALA A 731 16.15 -3.01 2.97
CA ALA A 731 17.04 -3.35 4.06
C ALA A 731 16.52 -2.73 5.35
N HIS A 732 16.26 -3.56 6.34
CA HIS A 732 15.86 -3.14 7.67
C HIS A 732 16.87 -3.67 8.68
N TYR A 733 17.35 -2.77 9.54
CA TYR A 733 18.22 -3.09 10.66
C TYR A 733 17.67 -2.50 11.94
N ALA A 734 17.49 -3.30 12.97
CA ALA A 734 17.02 -2.82 14.25
C ALA A 734 17.80 -3.45 15.42
N THR A 735 18.11 -2.58 16.38
CA THR A 735 18.58 -2.92 17.71
C THR A 735 17.78 -2.13 18.74
N HIS A 736 17.99 -2.36 20.03
CA HIS A 736 17.35 -1.58 21.09
C HIS A 736 17.63 -0.06 21.07
N ARG A 737 18.62 0.42 20.30
CA ARG A 737 18.97 1.85 20.20
C ARG A 737 18.94 2.41 18.80
N LEU A 738 19.16 1.58 17.78
CA LEU A 738 19.34 2.04 16.42
C LEU A 738 18.39 1.28 15.50
N GLN A 739 17.61 2.01 14.73
CA GLN A 739 16.81 1.52 13.62
C GLN A 739 17.29 2.20 12.33
N LEU A 740 17.53 1.40 11.29
CA LEU A 740 17.88 1.86 9.95
C LEU A 740 16.91 1.19 8.97
N ASP A 741 16.32 1.99 8.11
CA ASP A 741 15.50 1.52 6.99
C ASP A 741 16.06 2.09 5.71
N ALA A 742 16.26 1.26 4.70
CA ALA A 742 16.65 1.69 3.37
C ALA A 742 15.84 0.94 2.32
N SER A 743 15.35 1.65 1.32
CA SER A 743 14.66 1.06 0.18
C SER A 743 15.17 1.65 -1.12
N TYR A 744 15.30 0.80 -2.14
CA TYR A 744 15.66 1.23 -3.49
C TYR A 744 14.75 0.57 -4.51
N THR A 745 14.25 1.35 -5.45
CA THR A 745 13.43 0.89 -6.56
C THR A 745 14.07 1.31 -7.89
N LEU A 746 14.17 0.36 -8.79
CA LEU A 746 14.52 0.57 -10.20
C LEU A 746 13.32 0.13 -11.03
N SER A 747 12.62 1.07 -11.70
CA SER A 747 11.37 0.75 -12.39
C SER A 747 11.25 1.40 -13.75
N TRP A 748 10.44 0.78 -14.62
CA TRP A 748 10.03 1.27 -15.91
C TRP A 748 8.52 1.22 -16.03
N ASN A 749 7.90 2.37 -16.18
CA ASN A 749 6.46 2.54 -16.30
C ASN A 749 6.12 3.08 -17.68
N LYS A 750 5.38 2.32 -18.49
CA LYS A 750 5.03 2.69 -19.86
C LYS A 750 3.53 2.51 -20.10
N ARG A 751 2.97 3.42 -20.88
CA ARG A 751 1.58 3.40 -21.33
C ARG A 751 1.50 3.47 -22.84
N LYS A 752 0.37 3.02 -23.40
CA LYS A 752 0.02 3.14 -24.79
C LYS A 752 -1.49 3.35 -24.91
N PHE A 753 -1.89 4.47 -25.50
CA PHE A 753 -3.26 4.76 -25.88
C PHE A 753 -3.27 5.04 -27.37
N GLU A 754 -3.77 4.09 -28.16
CA GLU A 754 -3.59 4.07 -29.63
C GLU A 754 -4.21 5.31 -30.30
N ASP A 755 -5.33 5.80 -29.75
CA ASP A 755 -6.03 7.00 -30.28
C ASP A 755 -5.34 8.32 -29.89
N TYR A 756 -4.42 8.31 -28.91
CA TYR A 756 -3.66 9.48 -28.48
C TYR A 756 -2.23 9.45 -28.99
N TYR A 757 -1.54 8.31 -28.81
CA TYR A 757 -0.18 8.09 -29.27
C TYR A 757 0.03 6.58 -29.54
N PRO A 758 0.33 6.19 -30.81
CA PRO A 758 0.31 4.77 -31.20
C PRO A 758 1.50 3.95 -30.69
N GLU A 759 2.51 4.58 -30.12
CA GLU A 759 3.69 3.91 -29.57
C GLU A 759 3.68 3.90 -28.03
N TRP A 760 4.55 3.07 -27.44
CA TRP A 760 4.78 3.05 -26.01
C TRP A 760 5.52 4.30 -25.54
N TYR A 761 4.97 5.06 -24.62
CA TYR A 761 5.59 6.20 -23.97
C TYR A 761 5.70 6.01 -22.45
N TYR A 762 6.55 6.78 -21.77
CA TYR A 762 6.73 6.71 -20.33
C TYR A 762 5.54 7.36 -19.60
N ASP A 763 5.18 6.75 -18.47
CA ASP A 763 4.19 7.33 -17.56
C ASP A 763 4.71 8.64 -16.92
N LYS A 764 3.78 9.51 -16.50
CA LYS A 764 4.11 10.77 -15.80
C LYS A 764 4.95 10.54 -14.54
N PHE A 765 4.76 9.42 -13.83
CA PHE A 765 5.52 9.03 -12.65
C PHE A 765 6.49 7.87 -12.91
N ASP A 766 7.14 7.86 -14.09
CA ASP A 766 8.28 6.96 -14.37
C ASP A 766 9.52 7.45 -13.62
N ASN A 767 9.48 7.35 -12.30
CA ASN A 767 10.64 7.63 -11.44
C ASN A 767 11.61 6.47 -11.54
N ARG A 768 12.53 6.49 -12.52
CA ARG A 768 13.42 5.39 -12.85
C ARG A 768 14.19 4.86 -11.65
N HIS A 769 14.70 5.76 -10.83
CA HIS A 769 15.44 5.47 -9.60
C HIS A 769 14.71 6.14 -8.44
N LYS A 770 14.39 5.38 -7.42
CA LYS A 770 13.90 5.89 -6.15
C LYS A 770 14.70 5.28 -5.01
N PHE A 771 15.17 6.11 -4.09
CA PHE A 771 15.90 5.70 -2.90
C PHE A 771 15.34 6.40 -1.67
N ASN A 772 15.02 5.63 -0.62
CA ASN A 772 14.66 6.14 0.69
C ASN A 772 15.63 5.58 1.72
N ALA A 773 16.05 6.41 2.65
CA ALA A 773 16.82 5.99 3.81
C ALA A 773 16.32 6.72 5.03
N SER A 774 16.19 6.01 6.15
CA SER A 774 15.88 6.61 7.44
C SER A 774 16.71 6.00 8.55
N VAL A 775 17.03 6.81 9.53
CA VAL A 775 17.73 6.43 10.73
C VAL A 775 16.98 6.98 11.94
N ARG A 776 16.81 6.14 12.95
CA ARG A 776 16.30 6.54 14.26
C ARG A 776 17.27 6.04 15.34
N TYR A 777 17.68 6.94 16.22
CA TYR A 777 18.58 6.62 17.31
C TYR A 777 17.97 7.02 18.65
N HIS A 778 17.90 6.09 19.58
CA HIS A 778 17.39 6.28 20.93
C HIS A 778 18.55 6.55 21.90
N PHE A 779 18.58 7.76 22.44
CA PHE A 779 19.60 8.16 23.43
C PHE A 779 19.32 7.61 24.85
N GLY A 780 18.15 6.98 25.06
CA GLY A 780 17.64 6.63 26.38
C GLY A 780 16.88 7.80 27.02
N LYS A 781 16.27 7.58 28.19
CA LYS A 781 15.43 8.57 28.90
C LYS A 781 14.31 9.20 28.05
N GLY A 782 13.81 8.46 27.05
CA GLY A 782 12.69 8.89 26.20
C GLY A 782 13.06 9.86 25.08
N THR A 783 14.33 10.07 24.76
CA THR A 783 14.75 10.94 23.66
C THR A 783 15.19 10.12 22.45
N SER A 784 14.66 10.47 21.27
CA SER A 784 15.01 9.83 19.99
C SER A 784 15.29 10.91 18.94
N LEU A 785 16.37 10.73 18.20
CA LEU A 785 16.67 11.51 17.00
C LEU A 785 16.29 10.68 15.77
N TYR A 786 15.70 11.31 14.76
CA TYR A 786 15.48 10.68 13.47
C TYR A 786 15.92 11.58 12.33
N ALA A 787 16.37 10.96 11.25
CA ALA A 787 16.63 11.61 9.98
C ALA A 787 16.11 10.72 8.85
N ALA A 788 15.60 11.35 7.81
CA ALA A 788 15.01 10.65 6.69
C ALA A 788 15.38 11.34 5.38
N TRP A 789 16.03 10.62 4.48
CA TRP A 789 16.42 11.13 3.17
C TRP A 789 15.68 10.39 2.06
N LEU A 790 15.17 11.17 1.11
CA LEU A 790 14.44 10.72 -0.05
C LEU A 790 15.10 11.24 -1.30
N TYR A 791 15.24 10.38 -2.30
CA TYR A 791 15.67 10.72 -3.65
C TYR A 791 14.83 9.97 -4.68
N HIS A 792 14.43 10.65 -5.75
CA HIS A 792 13.97 9.97 -6.96
C HIS A 792 14.33 10.75 -8.23
N SER A 793 14.48 10.03 -9.35
CA SER A 793 14.56 10.65 -10.67
C SER A 793 13.34 11.51 -10.90
N GLY A 794 13.50 12.62 -11.59
CA GLY A 794 12.40 13.55 -11.86
C GLY A 794 11.21 12.89 -12.55
N ASN A 795 10.03 13.40 -12.26
CA ASN A 795 8.78 13.03 -12.93
C ASN A 795 8.87 13.37 -14.42
N ARG A 796 8.08 12.71 -15.25
CA ARG A 796 7.98 12.98 -16.68
C ARG A 796 6.95 14.04 -16.96
N LEU A 797 7.28 14.93 -17.90
CA LEU A 797 6.45 16.04 -18.34
C LEU A 797 6.34 16.02 -19.87
N THR A 798 5.22 16.50 -20.40
CA THR A 798 5.07 16.78 -21.81
C THR A 798 5.43 18.22 -22.05
N LEU A 799 6.55 18.46 -22.73
CA LEU A 799 6.98 19.80 -23.14
C LEU A 799 6.94 19.93 -24.65
N PRO A 800 6.56 21.10 -25.17
CA PRO A 800 6.52 21.34 -26.60
C PRO A 800 7.93 21.25 -27.21
N THR A 801 8.00 20.67 -28.40
CA THR A 801 9.22 20.52 -29.20
C THR A 801 9.15 21.29 -30.49
N GLN A 802 7.95 21.68 -30.88
CA GLN A 802 7.72 22.43 -32.12
C GLN A 802 6.71 23.54 -31.86
N TYR A 803 6.91 24.67 -32.56
CA TYR A 803 6.00 25.78 -32.59
C TYR A 803 5.49 25.93 -34.04
N VAL A 804 4.21 25.97 -34.22
CA VAL A 804 3.57 26.10 -35.51
C VAL A 804 2.76 27.39 -35.50
N ASN A 805 3.05 28.29 -36.42
CA ASN A 805 2.30 29.49 -36.66
C ASN A 805 1.39 29.25 -37.85
N TYR A 806 0.10 29.26 -37.63
CA TYR A 806 -0.88 29.17 -38.70
C TYR A 806 -1.08 30.59 -39.29
N PRO A 807 -0.99 30.78 -40.63
CA PRO A 807 -1.17 32.07 -41.23
C PRO A 807 -2.58 32.60 -40.96
N ASP A 808 -2.64 33.88 -40.66
CA ASP A 808 -3.90 34.59 -40.48
C ASP A 808 -4.72 34.59 -41.80
N LEU A 809 -5.81 33.83 -41.81
CA LEU A 809 -6.76 33.76 -42.90
C LEU A 809 -7.96 34.71 -42.69
N GLY A 810 -7.78 35.74 -41.87
CA GLY A 810 -8.80 36.79 -41.63
C GLY A 810 -9.47 36.71 -40.24
N ASN A 811 -9.03 35.80 -39.35
CA ASN A 811 -9.58 35.64 -38.00
C ASN A 811 -8.53 35.75 -36.87
N GLY A 812 -7.36 36.34 -37.15
CA GLY A 812 -6.21 36.34 -36.26
C GLY A 812 -5.45 34.98 -36.30
N GLY A 813 -4.15 35.05 -36.58
CA GLY A 813 -3.33 33.82 -36.64
C GLY A 813 -3.32 33.10 -35.33
N GLU A 814 -3.55 31.78 -35.31
CA GLU A 814 -3.41 30.92 -34.14
C GLU A 814 -2.04 30.29 -34.11
N ASN A 815 -1.44 30.27 -32.97
CA ASN A 815 -0.18 29.59 -32.70
C ASN A 815 -0.45 28.31 -31.92
N ASP A 816 0.19 27.23 -32.30
CA ASP A 816 0.05 25.98 -31.62
C ASP A 816 1.43 25.39 -31.20
N PHE A 817 1.46 24.72 -30.04
CA PHE A 817 2.63 24.06 -29.53
C PHE A 817 2.48 22.56 -29.69
N LEU A 818 3.31 21.94 -30.51
CA LEU A 818 3.32 20.51 -30.75
C LEU A 818 4.43 19.80 -29.94
N PHE A 819 4.18 18.59 -29.57
CA PHE A 819 5.16 17.73 -28.90
C PHE A 819 5.38 16.41 -29.70
N ASP A 820 6.58 15.87 -29.64
CA ASP A 820 6.97 14.67 -30.37
C ASP A 820 6.33 13.39 -29.75
N ARG A 821 6.18 13.35 -28.46
CA ARG A 821 5.53 12.25 -27.71
C ARG A 821 5.10 12.73 -26.32
N PRO A 822 4.12 12.06 -25.71
CA PRO A 822 3.73 12.35 -24.33
C PRO A 822 4.88 12.05 -23.36
N ASN A 823 4.98 12.86 -22.30
CA ASN A 823 5.96 12.68 -21.24
C ASN A 823 7.41 12.59 -21.74
N ASN A 824 7.76 13.44 -22.69
CA ASN A 824 9.01 13.41 -23.44
C ASN A 824 10.23 13.87 -22.63
N VAL A 825 10.04 14.67 -21.58
CA VAL A 825 11.11 15.26 -20.77
C VAL A 825 11.03 14.80 -19.33
N SER A 826 12.19 14.56 -18.68
CA SER A 826 12.26 14.38 -17.22
C SER A 826 12.52 15.70 -16.53
N ALA A 827 11.72 16.01 -15.50
CA ALA A 827 12.03 17.08 -14.56
C ALA A 827 13.38 16.81 -13.85
N PRO A 828 13.99 17.84 -13.24
CA PRO A 828 15.12 17.65 -12.33
C PRO A 828 14.82 16.62 -11.24
N ALA A 829 15.88 15.93 -10.76
CA ALA A 829 15.72 14.93 -9.70
C ALA A 829 15.18 15.58 -8.42
N TYR A 830 14.30 14.86 -7.75
CA TYR A 830 13.78 15.21 -6.44
C TYR A 830 14.68 14.65 -5.34
N HIS A 831 15.01 15.46 -4.35
CA HIS A 831 15.65 14.97 -3.14
C HIS A 831 15.38 15.87 -1.94
N ARG A 832 15.29 15.27 -0.75
CA ARG A 832 14.95 15.97 0.48
C ARG A 832 15.53 15.24 1.69
N LEU A 833 15.96 16.00 2.67
CA LEU A 833 16.34 15.52 3.99
C LEU A 833 15.41 16.13 5.04
N ASP A 834 14.81 15.28 5.83
CA ASP A 834 14.00 15.66 6.99
C ASP A 834 14.72 15.16 8.26
N ILE A 835 14.77 15.99 9.30
CA ILE A 835 15.36 15.64 10.58
C ILE A 835 14.41 16.01 11.71
N GLY A 836 14.47 15.28 12.82
CA GLY A 836 13.61 15.62 13.97
C GLY A 836 14.05 14.90 15.24
N VAL A 837 13.48 15.35 16.34
CA VAL A 837 13.70 14.81 17.67
C VAL A 837 12.38 14.61 18.40
N ASP A 838 12.22 13.44 18.98
CA ASP A 838 11.12 13.09 19.88
C ASP A 838 11.62 13.09 21.32
N ILE A 839 10.89 13.74 22.21
CA ILE A 839 11.19 13.80 23.64
C ILE A 839 9.96 13.34 24.42
N HIS A 840 10.05 12.16 24.99
CA HIS A 840 9.01 11.55 25.82
C HIS A 840 9.30 11.81 27.31
N HIS A 841 8.35 12.35 28.00
CA HIS A 841 8.42 12.59 29.44
C HIS A 841 7.23 11.98 30.16
N ARG A 842 7.48 11.02 31.05
CA ARG A 842 6.44 10.41 31.87
C ARG A 842 6.28 11.20 33.17
N THR A 843 5.05 11.63 33.45
CA THR A 843 4.74 12.36 34.68
C THR A 843 4.64 11.41 35.89
N LYS A 844 4.66 11.95 37.12
CA LYS A 844 4.50 11.17 38.34
C LYS A 844 3.14 10.44 38.44
N HIS A 845 2.13 10.93 37.72
CA HIS A 845 0.77 10.31 37.67
C HIS A 845 0.61 9.28 36.55
N GLY A 846 1.69 8.94 35.84
CA GLY A 846 1.65 7.95 34.76
C GLY A 846 1.31 8.54 33.37
N HIS A 847 0.93 9.80 33.28
CA HIS A 847 0.63 10.47 32.03
C HIS A 847 1.91 10.69 31.19
N GLU A 848 1.77 10.71 29.87
CA GLU A 848 2.89 10.91 28.95
C GLU A 848 2.79 12.26 28.24
N ARG A 849 3.91 12.97 28.15
CA ARG A 849 4.09 14.18 27.36
C ARG A 849 5.11 13.92 26.28
N ILE A 850 4.73 14.13 25.03
CA ILE A 850 5.60 13.91 23.88
C ILE A 850 5.77 15.24 23.15
N TRP A 851 6.99 15.68 22.99
CA TRP A 851 7.38 16.80 22.16
C TRP A 851 8.05 16.24 20.91
N ASN A 852 7.57 16.61 19.75
CA ASN A 852 8.26 16.37 18.48
C ASN A 852 8.67 17.71 17.90
N TRP A 853 9.95 17.85 17.56
CA TRP A 853 10.49 18.98 16.82
C TRP A 853 11.12 18.44 15.54
N SER A 854 10.77 19.03 14.42
CA SER A 854 11.29 18.57 13.13
C SER A 854 11.57 19.71 12.17
N ILE A 855 12.41 19.43 11.20
CA ILE A 855 12.75 20.33 10.10
C ILE A 855 12.48 19.54 8.82
N TYR A 856 11.51 20.00 8.06
CA TYR A 856 11.24 19.53 6.71
C TYR A 856 12.22 20.22 5.76
N ASN A 857 12.77 19.46 4.79
CA ASN A 857 13.70 19.96 3.79
C ASN A 857 14.92 20.69 4.40
N ALA A 858 15.65 20.01 5.27
CA ALA A 858 16.68 20.61 6.14
C ALA A 858 17.83 21.33 5.41
N TYR A 859 18.09 20.99 4.14
CA TYR A 859 19.08 21.71 3.31
C TYR A 859 18.43 22.62 2.25
N CYS A 860 17.13 22.90 2.37
CA CYS A 860 16.39 23.87 1.54
C CYS A 860 16.52 23.65 0.02
N HIS A 861 16.44 22.39 -0.44
CA HIS A 861 16.40 22.11 -1.87
C HIS A 861 15.00 22.35 -2.41
N LEU A 862 14.85 23.30 -3.33
CA LEU A 862 13.56 23.61 -3.94
C LEU A 862 13.27 22.59 -5.05
N ASN A 863 12.54 21.56 -4.72
CA ASN A 863 12.13 20.51 -5.64
C ASN A 863 11.12 21.04 -6.67
N THR A 864 11.23 20.54 -7.90
CA THR A 864 10.37 20.98 -9.00
C THR A 864 8.91 20.61 -8.75
N MET A 865 8.06 21.62 -8.68
CA MET A 865 6.59 21.48 -8.61
C MET A 865 5.92 21.88 -9.92
N TRP A 866 6.52 22.83 -10.64
CA TRP A 866 6.01 23.37 -11.88
C TRP A 866 7.13 23.65 -12.88
N VAL A 867 6.83 23.59 -14.18
CA VAL A 867 7.76 23.97 -15.25
C VAL A 867 7.10 25.00 -16.14
N ASP A 868 7.65 26.22 -16.13
CA ASP A 868 7.25 27.26 -17.08
C ASP A 868 7.93 26.99 -18.40
N VAL A 869 7.18 27.11 -19.47
CA VAL A 869 7.69 27.02 -20.84
C VAL A 869 7.41 28.32 -21.55
N ASN A 870 8.46 29.00 -21.96
CA ASN A 870 8.37 30.23 -22.75
C ASN A 870 8.97 29.97 -24.14
N TYR A 871 8.29 30.41 -25.18
CA TYR A 871 8.83 30.44 -26.52
C TYR A 871 9.42 31.82 -26.78
N ASN A 872 10.60 31.85 -27.35
CA ASN A 872 11.27 33.07 -27.75
C ASN A 872 11.20 33.21 -29.29
N ASP A 873 10.39 34.11 -29.77
CA ASP A 873 10.17 34.35 -31.20
C ASP A 873 11.45 34.78 -31.94
N TYR A 874 12.35 35.54 -31.26
CA TYR A 874 13.59 36.02 -31.89
C TYR A 874 14.62 34.87 -32.10
N THR A 875 14.62 33.91 -31.23
CA THR A 875 15.58 32.77 -31.32
C THR A 875 14.94 31.48 -31.80
N SER A 876 13.62 31.50 -32.08
CA SER A 876 12.82 30.32 -32.44
C SER A 876 13.10 29.12 -31.53
N SER A 877 13.16 29.36 -30.22
CA SER A 877 13.53 28.34 -29.24
C SER A 877 12.64 28.37 -27.99
N PHE A 878 12.42 27.17 -27.44
CA PHE A 878 11.75 27.00 -26.16
C PHE A 878 12.75 27.14 -25.00
N LYS A 879 12.33 27.79 -23.95
CA LYS A 879 13.04 27.84 -22.69
C LYS A 879 12.15 27.29 -21.57
N ALA A 880 12.51 26.13 -21.04
CA ALA A 880 11.84 25.53 -19.90
C ALA A 880 12.57 25.91 -18.59
N LYS A 881 11.83 26.36 -17.59
CA LYS A 881 12.36 26.70 -16.26
C LYS A 881 11.60 25.93 -15.18
N ALA A 882 12.28 25.05 -14.50
CA ALA A 882 11.73 24.37 -13.33
C ALA A 882 11.61 25.34 -12.14
N LYS A 883 10.47 25.31 -11.46
CA LYS A 883 10.17 26.10 -10.27
C LYS A 883 9.79 25.21 -9.11
N GLY A 884 10.42 25.43 -7.96
CA GLY A 884 10.08 24.82 -6.69
C GLY A 884 9.73 25.89 -5.67
N TYR A 885 8.81 25.59 -4.78
CA TYR A 885 8.22 26.55 -3.87
C TYR A 885 8.36 26.17 -2.39
N ILE A 886 8.75 24.94 -2.09
CA ILE A 886 8.77 24.44 -0.70
C ILE A 886 10.16 24.62 -0.09
N PRO A 887 10.37 25.63 0.78
CA PRO A 887 11.63 25.88 1.43
C PRO A 887 11.81 24.97 2.65
N ILE A 888 12.80 25.28 3.47
CA ILE A 888 12.94 24.70 4.81
C ILE A 888 11.74 25.08 5.69
N ILE A 889 11.10 24.09 6.34
CA ILE A 889 9.94 24.31 7.21
C ILE A 889 10.24 23.71 8.59
N PRO A 890 10.53 24.53 9.61
CA PRO A 890 10.52 24.08 11.00
C PRO A 890 9.10 23.70 11.42
N SER A 891 8.99 22.63 12.17
CA SER A 891 7.72 22.12 12.64
C SER A 891 7.81 21.59 14.06
N PHE A 892 6.68 21.58 14.76
CA PHE A 892 6.57 20.98 16.08
C PHE A 892 5.22 20.33 16.30
N SER A 893 5.18 19.38 17.21
CA SER A 893 3.94 18.93 17.82
C SER A 893 4.13 18.60 19.30
N TYR A 894 3.04 18.77 20.04
CA TYR A 894 2.94 18.40 21.45
C TYR A 894 1.78 17.44 21.63
N THR A 895 2.03 16.29 22.23
CA THR A 895 0.99 15.31 22.58
C THR A 895 1.00 15.05 24.07
N TYR A 896 -0.18 15.15 24.68
CA TYR A 896 -0.42 14.78 26.06
C TYR A 896 -1.37 13.59 26.13
N LYS A 897 -0.92 12.49 26.78
CA LYS A 897 -1.72 11.29 27.01
C LYS A 897 -1.98 11.13 28.51
N PHE A 898 -3.22 10.82 28.86
CA PHE A 898 -3.69 10.66 30.24
C PHE A 898 -4.53 9.42 30.43
#